data_1e7356d93dc8b24176bc6966624413df
#
_entry.id   1e7356d93dc8b24176bc6966624413df
#
_cell.length_a   1.000
_cell.length_b   1.000
_cell.length_c   1.000
_cell.angle_alpha   90.00
_cell.angle_beta   90.00
_cell.angle_gamma   90.00
#
_symmetry.space_group_name_H-M   'P 1'
#
loop_
_entity.id
_entity.type
_entity.pdbx_description
1 polymer ?
#
loop_
_entity_poly.entity_id
_entity_poly.type
_entity_poly.pdbx_seq_one_letter_code
_entity_poly.pdbx_strand_id
1 'polypeptide(L)'
;MTKKRIRQMNSALRRRLTNRPAADWLPDGETFARTLEAGNYMQRFAPLFRGKRLRCADVLDLCRPELDALSGGRQPEQGWLACTYDFARRLLYPERDTAEPFGAGAVFFLSVLQVLFAAEEELLPRDPAWTFDFLTEEELSGCACAASYGQMLRSWKREYVYELMRLGLEATPYRTLEHIAGVHHVAMTAARSLRRAGVALDLALVSGSAAGHDIGKFGCRPGERVPYLHYYYTDLWFRRRRITDIGHVAANHSVWDLEPDYLSVESLLLIYADFRVKQSRGTDGREITRISSLAEAFDVILAKLDGVDDAKRRRYMRVYARLRDFEQFMVDKGVDVTLCGHDTPPRPEKQTALMTDDEALHALTIQCVGHNMELMSRLTGQRSFAQLLELARGETNWRRLRAYLGVFESYSLYLHIPQKVQTLAFLYELLMHREGDIRRQAAALLGEIIGGFHAGYAKERPAGSRPDPRSITDLDQWKLYLDKILYPDHKLMPQHRRWIGYTLKFAVISLLQHTAGREERFLAPLFAYYRRPEKLEDAVAFQLLDAAAALPDTVYTHRHTALLLRFAETLSAREDVQVRTAAVLLLDRLHRLMPQSSGPVRALERMDCTGSTTLRLLREDVLQSGAPITLPDDAVSEIFLDNLKTATPWITKQANIRLLTDFARSGSSPALHIATHLSNLIKVSDRVTVRHSAGSALLELAPRLTADQRNEVA
;
A
#
# COMPACT_ATOMS: atom_id res chain seq x y z
N MET A 1 -34.16 -20.17 -30.84
CA MET A 1 -33.76 -18.77 -31.05
C MET A 1 -34.43 -18.23 -32.32
N THR A 2 -35.04 -17.04 -32.30
CA THR A 2 -35.77 -16.48 -33.45
C THR A 2 -34.83 -15.80 -34.45
N LYS A 3 -35.21 -15.76 -35.75
CA LYS A 3 -34.45 -15.01 -36.79
C LYS A 3 -34.20 -13.54 -36.41
N LYS A 4 -35.16 -12.88 -35.73
CA LYS A 4 -35.01 -11.51 -35.24
C LYS A 4 -33.89 -11.41 -34.22
N ARG A 5 -33.80 -12.34 -33.27
CA ARG A 5 -32.77 -12.39 -32.22
C ARG A 5 -31.38 -12.63 -32.83
N ILE A 6 -31.25 -13.54 -33.76
CA ILE A 6 -29.97 -13.76 -34.48
C ILE A 6 -29.47 -12.46 -35.13
N ARG A 7 -30.37 -11.72 -35.82
CA ARG A 7 -29.99 -10.43 -36.42
C ARG A 7 -29.54 -9.40 -35.38
N GLN A 8 -30.21 -9.33 -34.23
CA GLN A 8 -29.81 -8.42 -33.11
C GLN A 8 -28.42 -8.78 -32.60
N MET A 9 -28.13 -10.07 -32.39
CA MET A 9 -26.82 -10.54 -31.92
C MET A 9 -25.72 -10.26 -32.93
N ASN A 10 -25.97 -10.51 -34.24
CA ASN A 10 -25.02 -10.15 -35.31
C ASN A 10 -24.73 -8.63 -35.30
N SER A 11 -25.75 -7.78 -35.16
CA SER A 11 -25.59 -6.34 -35.08
C SER A 11 -24.82 -5.93 -33.82
N ALA A 12 -25.04 -6.60 -32.69
CA ALA A 12 -24.32 -6.35 -31.43
C ALA A 12 -22.84 -6.74 -31.59
N LEU A 13 -22.55 -7.89 -32.20
CA LEU A 13 -21.18 -8.32 -32.45
C LEU A 13 -20.44 -7.34 -33.38
N ARG A 14 -21.08 -7.00 -34.52
CA ARG A 14 -20.52 -6.00 -35.45
C ARG A 14 -20.17 -4.70 -34.74
N ARG A 15 -21.09 -4.10 -33.97
CA ARG A 15 -20.85 -2.86 -33.23
C ARG A 15 -19.68 -2.98 -32.26
N ARG A 16 -19.53 -4.10 -31.56
CA ARG A 16 -18.42 -4.33 -30.62
C ARG A 16 -17.06 -4.37 -31.33
N LEU A 17 -17.02 -4.98 -32.51
CA LEU A 17 -15.78 -5.09 -33.27
C LEU A 17 -15.43 -3.79 -34.03
N THR A 18 -16.44 -3.07 -34.54
CA THR A 18 -16.20 -1.81 -35.27
C THR A 18 -15.90 -0.61 -34.37
N ASN A 19 -16.45 -0.57 -33.16
CA ASN A 19 -16.27 0.57 -32.23
C ASN A 19 -15.06 0.44 -31.30
N ARG A 20 -14.11 -0.41 -31.62
CA ARG A 20 -12.89 -0.55 -30.82
C ARG A 20 -11.89 0.57 -31.10
N PRO A 21 -11.12 1.00 -30.09
CA PRO A 21 -9.99 1.87 -30.37
C PRO A 21 -9.00 1.18 -31.29
N ALA A 22 -8.46 1.94 -32.25
CA ALA A 22 -7.43 1.43 -33.14
C ALA A 22 -6.18 1.05 -32.36
N ALA A 23 -5.60 -0.10 -32.68
CA ALA A 23 -4.30 -0.53 -32.19
C ALA A 23 -3.52 -1.10 -33.37
N ASP A 24 -2.22 -0.87 -33.43
CA ASP A 24 -1.37 -1.25 -34.57
C ASP A 24 -1.38 -2.75 -34.89
N TRP A 25 -1.73 -3.57 -33.90
CA TRP A 25 -1.80 -5.03 -33.99
C TRP A 25 -3.23 -5.58 -34.21
N LEU A 26 -4.25 -4.70 -34.28
CA LEU A 26 -5.65 -5.09 -34.42
C LEU A 26 -6.14 -4.73 -35.83
N PRO A 27 -6.76 -5.65 -36.55
CA PRO A 27 -7.42 -5.33 -37.80
C PRO A 27 -8.44 -4.19 -37.63
N ASP A 28 -8.56 -3.35 -38.63
CA ASP A 28 -9.60 -2.31 -38.62
C ASP A 28 -11.01 -2.93 -38.54
N GLY A 29 -11.95 -2.14 -38.02
CA GLY A 29 -13.32 -2.60 -37.79
C GLY A 29 -14.01 -3.06 -39.08
N GLU A 30 -13.61 -2.60 -40.26
CA GLU A 30 -14.14 -3.00 -41.54
C GLU A 30 -13.64 -4.38 -41.96
N THR A 31 -12.38 -4.72 -41.66
CA THR A 31 -11.81 -6.04 -41.85
C THR A 31 -12.52 -7.08 -40.95
N PHE A 32 -12.76 -6.74 -39.69
CA PHE A 32 -13.58 -7.60 -38.82
C PHE A 32 -15.01 -7.75 -39.34
N ALA A 33 -15.64 -6.68 -39.84
CA ALA A 33 -16.99 -6.73 -40.38
C ALA A 33 -17.06 -7.65 -41.63
N ARG A 34 -16.09 -7.57 -42.55
CA ARG A 34 -16.01 -8.46 -43.73
C ARG A 34 -15.85 -9.93 -43.35
N THR A 35 -15.02 -10.22 -42.35
CA THR A 35 -14.86 -11.58 -41.83
C THR A 35 -16.19 -12.13 -41.28
N LEU A 36 -17.02 -11.25 -40.71
CA LEU A 36 -18.33 -11.61 -40.17
C LEU A 36 -19.44 -11.77 -41.21
N GLU A 37 -19.41 -10.96 -42.26
CA GLU A 37 -20.43 -11.00 -43.32
C GLU A 37 -20.37 -12.29 -44.15
N ALA A 38 -19.18 -12.89 -44.28
CA ALA A 38 -18.98 -14.16 -44.96
C ALA A 38 -19.59 -15.36 -44.25
N GLY A 39 -19.96 -15.25 -42.95
CA GLY A 39 -20.52 -16.33 -42.16
C GLY A 39 -21.73 -15.92 -41.34
N ASN A 40 -22.81 -16.61 -41.40
CA ASN A 40 -24.03 -16.39 -40.61
C ASN A 40 -23.80 -16.88 -39.16
N TYR A 41 -22.80 -16.28 -38.47
CA TYR A 41 -22.21 -16.76 -37.22
C TYR A 41 -23.21 -17.09 -36.14
N MET A 42 -24.07 -16.13 -35.81
CA MET A 42 -25.02 -16.32 -34.72
C MET A 42 -26.02 -17.42 -34.98
N GLN A 43 -26.25 -17.80 -36.25
CA GLN A 43 -27.06 -18.94 -36.58
C GLN A 43 -26.36 -20.25 -36.26
N ARG A 44 -25.03 -20.33 -36.44
CA ARG A 44 -24.22 -21.50 -36.07
C ARG A 44 -24.22 -21.74 -34.54
N PHE A 45 -24.33 -20.70 -33.74
CA PHE A 45 -24.40 -20.82 -32.29
C PHE A 45 -25.79 -21.17 -31.76
N ALA A 46 -26.83 -21.08 -32.59
CA ALA A 46 -28.22 -21.35 -32.13
C ALA A 46 -28.38 -22.73 -31.44
N PRO A 47 -27.71 -23.81 -31.85
CA PRO A 47 -27.81 -25.10 -31.18
C PRO A 47 -27.27 -25.10 -29.76
N LEU A 48 -26.26 -24.28 -29.44
CA LEU A 48 -25.66 -24.21 -28.10
C LEU A 48 -26.66 -23.74 -27.03
N PHE A 49 -27.65 -22.92 -27.43
CA PHE A 49 -28.73 -22.47 -26.53
C PHE A 49 -29.77 -23.54 -26.19
N ARG A 50 -29.68 -24.72 -26.80
CA ARG A 50 -30.55 -25.85 -26.46
C ARG A 50 -30.01 -26.66 -25.27
N GLY A 51 -28.75 -26.50 -24.94
CA GLY A 51 -28.10 -27.09 -23.78
C GLY A 51 -28.35 -26.27 -22.51
N LYS A 52 -28.03 -26.85 -21.35
CA LYS A 52 -28.20 -26.17 -20.06
C LYS A 52 -27.11 -25.14 -19.74
N ARG A 53 -25.96 -25.16 -20.42
CA ARG A 53 -24.83 -24.24 -20.23
C ARG A 53 -24.07 -24.06 -21.55
N LEU A 54 -23.68 -22.80 -21.83
CA LEU A 54 -22.71 -22.50 -22.90
C LEU A 54 -21.30 -22.75 -22.37
N ARG A 55 -20.53 -23.61 -23.06
CA ARG A 55 -19.11 -23.81 -22.75
C ARG A 55 -18.26 -23.02 -23.74
N CYS A 56 -17.22 -22.39 -23.25
CA CYS A 56 -16.28 -21.64 -24.10
C CYS A 56 -15.61 -22.53 -25.13
N ALA A 57 -15.34 -23.81 -24.82
CA ALA A 57 -14.76 -24.78 -25.74
C ALA A 57 -15.68 -25.04 -26.95
N ASP A 58 -17.00 -25.20 -26.74
CA ASP A 58 -17.95 -25.44 -27.84
C ASP A 58 -18.05 -24.19 -28.74
N VAL A 59 -18.00 -22.99 -28.14
CA VAL A 59 -17.97 -21.73 -28.90
C VAL A 59 -16.68 -21.59 -29.68
N LEU A 60 -15.55 -21.98 -29.10
CA LEU A 60 -14.23 -21.94 -29.71
C LEU A 60 -14.21 -22.83 -30.97
N ASP A 61 -14.72 -24.06 -30.89
CA ASP A 61 -14.74 -24.98 -32.02
C ASP A 61 -15.52 -24.41 -33.20
N LEU A 62 -16.60 -23.68 -32.93
CA LEU A 62 -17.38 -22.99 -33.96
C LEU A 62 -16.68 -21.74 -34.52
N CYS A 63 -15.74 -21.15 -33.79
CA CYS A 63 -14.98 -19.99 -34.21
C CYS A 63 -13.65 -20.30 -34.90
N ARG A 64 -13.21 -21.58 -34.92
CA ARG A 64 -11.89 -21.96 -35.45
C ARG A 64 -11.60 -21.44 -36.86
N PRO A 65 -12.51 -21.52 -37.85
CA PRO A 65 -12.20 -21.04 -39.19
C PRO A 65 -11.79 -19.56 -39.24
N GLU A 66 -12.44 -18.76 -38.40
CA GLU A 66 -12.18 -17.32 -38.32
C GLU A 66 -10.90 -17.01 -37.54
N LEU A 67 -10.64 -17.76 -36.48
CA LEU A 67 -9.42 -17.66 -35.71
C LEU A 67 -8.20 -18.02 -36.58
N ASP A 68 -8.32 -19.06 -37.39
CA ASP A 68 -7.28 -19.46 -38.34
C ASP A 68 -7.07 -18.40 -39.42
N ALA A 69 -8.13 -17.81 -39.95
CA ALA A 69 -8.03 -16.68 -40.88
C ALA A 69 -7.35 -15.45 -40.27
N LEU A 70 -7.72 -15.08 -39.03
CA LEU A 70 -7.15 -13.92 -38.32
C LEU A 70 -5.70 -14.13 -37.88
N SER A 71 -5.26 -15.36 -37.69
CA SER A 71 -3.88 -15.70 -37.29
C SER A 71 -2.96 -16.10 -38.44
N GLY A 72 -3.49 -16.10 -39.69
CA GLY A 72 -2.75 -16.61 -40.86
C GLY A 72 -2.44 -18.10 -40.76
N GLY A 73 -3.35 -18.87 -40.17
CA GLY A 73 -3.22 -20.31 -40.00
C GLY A 73 -2.30 -20.74 -38.82
N ARG A 74 -1.76 -19.80 -38.08
CA ARG A 74 -0.93 -20.10 -36.91
C ARG A 74 -1.79 -20.41 -35.69
N GLN A 75 -1.32 -21.31 -34.84
CA GLN A 75 -1.99 -21.69 -33.58
C GLN A 75 -1.15 -21.25 -32.38
N PRO A 76 -1.77 -20.73 -31.30
CA PRO A 76 -1.06 -20.48 -30.05
C PRO A 76 -0.57 -21.80 -29.44
N GLU A 77 0.67 -21.83 -28.91
CA GLU A 77 1.27 -23.04 -28.31
C GLU A 77 0.42 -23.63 -27.19
N GLN A 78 -0.20 -22.79 -26.37
CA GLN A 78 -1.06 -23.20 -25.24
C GLN A 78 -2.53 -23.40 -25.65
N GLY A 79 -2.84 -23.26 -26.92
CA GLY A 79 -4.20 -23.28 -27.44
C GLY A 79 -4.95 -21.94 -27.28
N TRP A 80 -6.03 -21.78 -28.03
CA TRP A 80 -6.80 -20.54 -28.11
C TRP A 80 -7.48 -20.13 -26.79
N LEU A 81 -7.97 -21.09 -26.01
CA LEU A 81 -8.60 -20.76 -24.71
C LEU A 81 -7.62 -20.10 -23.76
N ALA A 82 -6.44 -20.70 -23.58
CA ALA A 82 -5.39 -20.16 -22.72
C ALA A 82 -4.86 -18.83 -23.25
N CYS A 83 -4.63 -18.72 -24.56
CA CYS A 83 -4.20 -17.48 -25.21
C CYS A 83 -5.21 -16.35 -25.00
N THR A 84 -6.50 -16.63 -25.19
CA THR A 84 -7.58 -15.63 -25.03
C THR A 84 -7.76 -15.24 -23.57
N TYR A 85 -7.64 -16.18 -22.65
CA TYR A 85 -7.62 -15.90 -21.21
C TYR A 85 -6.47 -14.97 -20.85
N ASP A 86 -5.27 -15.28 -21.32
CA ASP A 86 -4.08 -14.49 -21.04
C ASP A 86 -4.17 -13.07 -21.62
N PHE A 87 -4.71 -12.96 -22.82
CA PHE A 87 -5.01 -11.68 -23.46
C PHE A 87 -6.02 -10.86 -22.66
N ALA A 88 -7.15 -11.46 -22.27
CA ALA A 88 -8.17 -10.77 -21.48
C ALA A 88 -7.64 -10.32 -20.11
N ARG A 89 -6.80 -11.15 -19.47
CA ARG A 89 -6.12 -10.82 -18.23
C ARG A 89 -5.25 -9.56 -18.38
N ARG A 90 -4.50 -9.43 -19.47
CA ARG A 90 -3.67 -8.25 -19.73
C ARG A 90 -4.51 -6.99 -19.95
N LEU A 91 -5.68 -7.09 -20.52
CA LEU A 91 -6.61 -5.96 -20.64
C LEU A 91 -7.07 -5.45 -19.27
N LEU A 92 -7.26 -6.33 -18.29
CA LEU A 92 -7.64 -5.96 -16.92
C LEU A 92 -6.46 -5.34 -16.14
N TYR A 93 -5.23 -5.81 -16.40
CA TYR A 93 -4.01 -5.47 -15.67
C TYR A 93 -2.87 -5.15 -16.65
N PRO A 94 -2.98 -4.05 -17.43
CA PRO A 94 -1.96 -3.70 -18.42
C PRO A 94 -0.65 -3.32 -17.71
N GLU A 95 0.35 -4.20 -17.79
CA GLU A 95 1.67 -3.97 -17.20
C GLU A 95 2.72 -3.55 -18.23
N ARG A 96 2.56 -3.90 -19.50
CA ARG A 96 3.41 -3.48 -20.62
C ARG A 96 2.67 -3.65 -21.95
N ASP A 97 2.85 -2.67 -22.83
CA ASP A 97 2.48 -2.74 -24.24
C ASP A 97 3.41 -3.74 -24.96
N THR A 98 2.95 -4.96 -25.12
CA THR A 98 3.58 -5.90 -26.05
C THR A 98 2.56 -6.26 -27.11
N ALA A 99 2.93 -6.05 -28.36
CA ALA A 99 2.15 -6.53 -29.49
C ALA A 99 1.86 -8.03 -29.32
N GLU A 100 0.58 -8.37 -29.31
CA GLU A 100 0.13 -9.75 -29.11
C GLU A 100 -0.09 -10.41 -30.47
N PRO A 101 0.69 -11.42 -30.87
CA PRO A 101 0.60 -12.00 -32.21
C PRO A 101 -0.76 -12.66 -32.50
N PHE A 102 -1.53 -12.99 -31.46
CA PHE A 102 -2.86 -13.59 -31.58
C PHE A 102 -3.98 -12.65 -31.08
N GLY A 103 -3.67 -11.39 -30.83
CA GLY A 103 -4.59 -10.43 -30.23
C GLY A 103 -5.89 -10.24 -31.02
N ALA A 104 -5.82 -10.22 -32.35
CA ALA A 104 -7.01 -10.09 -33.23
C ALA A 104 -7.99 -11.26 -33.02
N GLY A 105 -7.48 -12.49 -32.99
CA GLY A 105 -8.30 -13.69 -32.73
C GLY A 105 -8.89 -13.69 -31.33
N ALA A 106 -8.08 -13.32 -30.31
CA ALA A 106 -8.54 -13.23 -28.93
C ALA A 106 -9.66 -12.19 -28.77
N VAL A 107 -9.52 -11.01 -29.37
CA VAL A 107 -10.54 -9.95 -29.39
C VAL A 107 -11.83 -10.41 -30.06
N PHE A 108 -11.71 -11.07 -31.18
CA PHE A 108 -12.87 -11.66 -31.89
C PHE A 108 -13.60 -12.67 -31.01
N PHE A 109 -12.88 -13.63 -30.45
CA PHE A 109 -13.46 -14.70 -29.63
C PHE A 109 -14.12 -14.14 -28.35
N LEU A 110 -13.48 -13.24 -27.62
CA LEU A 110 -14.07 -12.58 -26.46
C LEU A 110 -15.33 -11.79 -26.81
N SER A 111 -15.36 -11.12 -27.98
CA SER A 111 -16.54 -10.38 -28.41
C SER A 111 -17.71 -11.29 -28.75
N VAL A 112 -17.43 -12.47 -29.33
CA VAL A 112 -18.43 -13.50 -29.55
C VAL A 112 -18.98 -14.01 -28.23
N LEU A 113 -18.13 -14.39 -27.29
CA LEU A 113 -18.52 -14.84 -25.94
C LEU A 113 -19.42 -13.83 -25.26
N GLN A 114 -19.05 -12.54 -25.28
CA GLN A 114 -19.82 -11.49 -24.62
C GLN A 114 -21.24 -11.34 -25.19
N VAL A 115 -21.40 -11.46 -26.52
CA VAL A 115 -22.73 -11.42 -27.16
C VAL A 115 -23.55 -12.65 -26.80
N LEU A 116 -22.91 -13.82 -26.76
CA LEU A 116 -23.58 -15.09 -26.46
C LEU A 116 -24.00 -15.15 -24.98
N PHE A 117 -23.17 -14.73 -24.06
CA PHE A 117 -23.52 -14.71 -22.63
C PHE A 117 -24.60 -13.71 -22.31
N ALA A 118 -24.60 -12.52 -22.93
CA ALA A 118 -25.74 -11.59 -22.82
C ALA A 118 -27.05 -12.19 -23.35
N ALA A 119 -26.99 -12.97 -24.39
CA ALA A 119 -28.16 -13.69 -24.91
C ALA A 119 -28.57 -14.87 -24.01
N GLU A 120 -27.63 -15.56 -23.39
CA GLU A 120 -27.89 -16.63 -22.41
C GLU A 120 -28.65 -16.10 -21.20
N GLU A 121 -28.24 -14.96 -20.64
CA GLU A 121 -28.92 -14.32 -19.49
C GLU A 121 -30.41 -14.05 -19.75
N GLU A 122 -30.77 -13.78 -21.02
CA GLU A 122 -32.16 -13.52 -21.40
C GLU A 122 -32.98 -14.76 -21.72
N LEU A 123 -32.32 -15.83 -22.21
CA LEU A 123 -32.99 -16.98 -22.80
C LEU A 123 -33.02 -18.23 -21.93
N LEU A 124 -32.07 -18.35 -21.00
CA LEU A 124 -31.96 -19.53 -20.15
C LEU A 124 -32.40 -19.20 -18.72
N PRO A 125 -33.08 -20.13 -18.02
CA PRO A 125 -33.34 -19.96 -16.59
C PRO A 125 -32.02 -19.88 -15.84
N ARG A 126 -31.89 -18.89 -14.99
CA ARG A 126 -30.73 -18.71 -14.13
C ARG A 126 -30.64 -19.87 -13.14
N ASP A 127 -29.45 -20.40 -12.95
CA ASP A 127 -29.12 -21.24 -11.79
C ASP A 127 -28.82 -20.27 -10.62
N PRO A 128 -29.70 -20.15 -9.59
CA PRO A 128 -29.52 -19.17 -8.52
C PRO A 128 -28.23 -19.34 -7.74
N ALA A 129 -27.68 -20.56 -7.70
CA ALA A 129 -26.46 -20.84 -6.97
C ALA A 129 -25.20 -20.29 -7.65
N TRP A 130 -25.24 -20.04 -8.96
CA TRP A 130 -24.06 -19.75 -9.76
C TRP A 130 -24.19 -18.53 -10.66
N THR A 131 -25.16 -17.66 -10.39
CA THR A 131 -25.35 -16.39 -11.09
C THR A 131 -25.30 -15.23 -10.12
N PHE A 132 -24.83 -14.07 -10.60
CA PHE A 132 -24.87 -12.85 -9.80
C PHE A 132 -26.29 -12.28 -9.81
N ASP A 133 -26.84 -12.10 -8.64
CA ASP A 133 -28.11 -11.40 -8.41
C ASP A 133 -27.82 -9.93 -8.10
N PHE A 134 -27.54 -9.17 -9.16
CA PHE A 134 -27.25 -7.75 -9.03
C PHE A 134 -28.50 -6.99 -8.59
N LEU A 135 -28.26 -5.86 -7.90
CA LEU A 135 -29.28 -5.06 -7.25
C LEU A 135 -30.26 -4.43 -8.25
N THR A 136 -31.53 -4.40 -7.86
CA THR A 136 -32.56 -3.62 -8.53
C THR A 136 -32.40 -2.12 -8.24
N GLU A 137 -33.06 -1.26 -9.00
CA GLU A 137 -33.08 0.18 -8.76
C GLU A 137 -33.64 0.52 -7.36
N GLU A 138 -34.63 -0.21 -6.91
CA GLU A 138 -35.23 -0.06 -5.58
C GLU A 138 -34.23 -0.41 -4.48
N GLU A 139 -33.48 -1.51 -4.64
CA GLU A 139 -32.44 -1.91 -3.68
C GLU A 139 -31.27 -0.92 -3.64
N LEU A 140 -30.95 -0.27 -4.77
CA LEU A 140 -29.92 0.78 -4.85
C LEU A 140 -30.37 2.09 -4.21
N SER A 141 -31.68 2.30 -4.08
CA SER A 141 -32.22 3.48 -3.42
C SER A 141 -31.78 3.52 -1.95
N GLY A 142 -31.13 4.61 -1.56
CA GLY A 142 -30.61 4.79 -0.21
C GLY A 142 -29.26 4.09 0.07
N CYS A 143 -28.62 3.49 -0.94
CA CYS A 143 -27.24 2.99 -0.82
C CYS A 143 -26.23 4.14 -1.02
N ALA A 144 -25.34 4.37 -0.06
CA ALA A 144 -24.30 5.38 -0.15
C ALA A 144 -23.32 5.07 -1.30
N CYS A 145 -22.98 3.78 -1.50
CA CYS A 145 -22.07 3.31 -2.55
C CYS A 145 -22.74 3.11 -3.93
N ALA A 146 -23.99 3.54 -4.16
CA ALA A 146 -24.71 3.30 -5.42
C ALA A 146 -23.94 3.78 -6.66
N ALA A 147 -23.29 4.95 -6.59
CA ALA A 147 -22.52 5.50 -7.69
C ALA A 147 -21.27 4.64 -8.00
N SER A 148 -20.52 4.25 -6.97
CA SER A 148 -19.35 3.37 -7.08
C SER A 148 -19.75 1.99 -7.60
N TYR A 149 -20.88 1.47 -7.15
CA TYR A 149 -21.45 0.20 -7.63
C TYR A 149 -21.80 0.25 -9.12
N GLY A 150 -22.48 1.33 -9.56
CA GLY A 150 -22.75 1.55 -10.97
C GLY A 150 -21.47 1.64 -11.81
N GLN A 151 -20.43 2.27 -11.29
CA GLN A 151 -19.10 2.31 -11.93
C GLN A 151 -18.47 0.93 -12.01
N MET A 152 -18.56 0.14 -10.94
CA MET A 152 -18.09 -1.25 -10.94
C MET A 152 -18.78 -2.09 -12.03
N LEU A 153 -20.13 -2.05 -12.11
CA LEU A 153 -20.88 -2.81 -13.11
C LEU A 153 -20.56 -2.39 -14.54
N ARG A 154 -20.35 -1.10 -14.78
CA ARG A 154 -19.91 -0.61 -16.11
C ARG A 154 -18.52 -1.12 -16.46
N SER A 155 -17.57 -1.07 -15.52
CA SER A 155 -16.21 -1.58 -15.70
C SER A 155 -16.22 -3.10 -15.93
N TRP A 156 -17.04 -3.83 -15.17
CA TRP A 156 -17.22 -5.26 -15.30
C TRP A 156 -17.63 -5.66 -16.72
N LYS A 157 -18.66 -4.98 -17.26
CA LYS A 157 -19.14 -5.22 -18.62
C LYS A 157 -18.14 -4.78 -19.69
N ARG A 158 -17.54 -3.58 -19.53
CA ARG A 158 -16.61 -3.01 -20.50
C ARG A 158 -15.33 -3.84 -20.65
N GLU A 159 -14.83 -4.39 -19.55
CA GLU A 159 -13.55 -5.07 -19.48
C GLU A 159 -13.67 -6.58 -19.59
N TYR A 160 -14.83 -7.09 -19.98
CA TYR A 160 -15.07 -8.51 -20.19
C TYR A 160 -14.81 -9.39 -18.95
N VAL A 161 -15.05 -8.86 -17.75
CA VAL A 161 -14.74 -9.60 -16.50
C VAL A 161 -15.54 -10.89 -16.41
N TYR A 162 -16.83 -10.85 -16.73
CA TYR A 162 -17.68 -12.05 -16.69
C TYR A 162 -17.24 -13.11 -17.71
N GLU A 163 -16.94 -12.68 -18.93
CA GLU A 163 -16.42 -13.56 -19.99
C GLU A 163 -15.07 -14.16 -19.61
N LEU A 164 -14.20 -13.36 -18.97
CA LEU A 164 -12.93 -13.83 -18.45
C LEU A 164 -13.11 -14.89 -17.36
N MET A 165 -14.05 -14.69 -16.45
CA MET A 165 -14.38 -15.68 -15.41
C MET A 165 -14.88 -16.99 -16.03
N ARG A 166 -15.76 -16.91 -17.03
CA ARG A 166 -16.26 -18.08 -17.76
C ARG A 166 -15.16 -18.80 -18.53
N LEU A 167 -14.32 -18.05 -19.21
CA LEU A 167 -13.15 -18.57 -19.92
C LEU A 167 -12.16 -19.19 -18.95
N GLY A 168 -11.94 -18.56 -17.78
CA GLY A 168 -11.06 -19.05 -16.73
C GLY A 168 -11.43 -20.44 -16.22
N LEU A 169 -12.72 -20.78 -16.13
CA LEU A 169 -13.17 -22.12 -15.74
C LEU A 169 -12.70 -23.24 -16.69
N GLU A 170 -12.47 -22.90 -17.95
CA GLU A 170 -12.08 -23.88 -18.99
C GLU A 170 -10.59 -23.80 -19.30
N ALA A 171 -9.98 -22.62 -19.20
CA ALA A 171 -8.58 -22.40 -19.57
C ALA A 171 -7.59 -22.60 -18.43
N THR A 172 -8.03 -22.49 -17.17
CA THR A 172 -7.18 -22.61 -15.98
C THR A 172 -7.78 -23.58 -14.95
N PRO A 173 -6.98 -24.13 -14.02
CA PRO A 173 -7.50 -24.97 -12.95
C PRO A 173 -8.29 -24.19 -11.89
N TYR A 174 -8.37 -22.86 -11.99
CA TYR A 174 -9.03 -22.02 -10.97
C TYR A 174 -10.53 -21.89 -11.25
N ARG A 175 -11.37 -22.48 -10.39
CA ARG A 175 -12.83 -22.34 -10.44
C ARG A 175 -13.33 -21.08 -9.74
N THR A 176 -12.75 -19.95 -10.08
CA THR A 176 -12.97 -18.68 -9.40
C THR A 176 -14.39 -18.15 -9.58
N LEU A 177 -15.01 -18.36 -10.72
CA LEU A 177 -16.38 -17.91 -10.97
C LEU A 177 -17.39 -18.56 -10.03
N GLU A 178 -17.32 -19.87 -9.85
CA GLU A 178 -18.23 -20.62 -8.97
C GLU A 178 -18.06 -20.18 -7.51
N HIS A 179 -16.79 -19.98 -7.09
CA HIS A 179 -16.47 -19.46 -5.77
C HIS A 179 -17.04 -18.06 -5.57
N ILE A 180 -16.75 -17.12 -6.46
CA ILE A 180 -17.23 -15.73 -6.36
C ILE A 180 -18.76 -15.68 -6.35
N ALA A 181 -19.43 -16.45 -7.22
CA ALA A 181 -20.87 -16.51 -7.26
C ALA A 181 -21.47 -17.08 -5.97
N GLY A 182 -20.86 -18.12 -5.40
CA GLY A 182 -21.25 -18.68 -4.11
C GLY A 182 -21.10 -17.69 -2.96
N VAL A 183 -19.96 -17.00 -2.90
CA VAL A 183 -19.71 -15.94 -1.90
C VAL A 183 -20.71 -14.80 -2.03
N HIS A 184 -20.95 -14.33 -3.26
CA HIS A 184 -21.94 -13.29 -3.52
C HIS A 184 -23.34 -13.74 -3.09
N HIS A 185 -23.74 -14.98 -3.40
CA HIS A 185 -25.02 -15.52 -3.01
C HIS A 185 -25.21 -15.54 -1.49
N VAL A 186 -24.26 -16.07 -0.74
CA VAL A 186 -24.31 -16.14 0.74
C VAL A 186 -24.36 -14.72 1.32
N ALA A 187 -23.46 -13.84 0.90
CA ALA A 187 -23.38 -12.47 1.41
C ALA A 187 -24.67 -11.69 1.15
N MET A 188 -25.22 -11.77 -0.07
CA MET A 188 -26.42 -11.02 -0.44
C MET A 188 -27.68 -11.56 0.22
N THR A 189 -27.81 -12.87 0.39
CA THR A 189 -28.94 -13.48 1.08
C THR A 189 -28.98 -13.02 2.53
N ALA A 190 -27.86 -13.06 3.23
CA ALA A 190 -27.74 -12.58 4.60
C ALA A 190 -27.94 -11.06 4.69
N ALA A 191 -27.32 -10.27 3.81
CA ALA A 191 -27.42 -8.83 3.79
C ALA A 191 -28.88 -8.34 3.60
N ARG A 192 -29.61 -8.91 2.64
CA ARG A 192 -31.01 -8.59 2.40
C ARG A 192 -31.90 -8.92 3.61
N SER A 193 -31.60 -10.03 4.28
CA SER A 193 -32.32 -10.42 5.49
C SER A 193 -32.00 -9.51 6.67
N LEU A 194 -30.76 -9.14 6.90
CA LEU A 194 -30.34 -8.18 7.93
C LEU A 194 -30.95 -6.81 7.69
N ARG A 195 -30.97 -6.32 6.44
CA ARG A 195 -31.60 -5.03 6.09
C ARG A 195 -33.10 -5.05 6.38
N ARG A 196 -33.80 -6.15 6.08
CA ARG A 196 -35.20 -6.33 6.44
C ARG A 196 -35.43 -6.38 7.95
N ALA A 197 -34.47 -6.90 8.71
CA ALA A 197 -34.45 -6.90 10.17
C ALA A 197 -34.05 -5.54 10.79
N GLY A 198 -33.88 -4.49 9.98
CA GLY A 198 -33.58 -3.14 10.43
C GLY A 198 -32.11 -2.85 10.72
N VAL A 199 -31.20 -3.74 10.34
CA VAL A 199 -29.77 -3.47 10.44
C VAL A 199 -29.36 -2.52 9.32
N ALA A 200 -28.72 -1.40 9.70
CA ALA A 200 -28.20 -0.44 8.73
C ALA A 200 -26.98 -1.05 8.01
N LEU A 201 -27.09 -1.22 6.70
CA LEU A 201 -25.98 -1.69 5.85
C LEU A 201 -26.21 -1.26 4.39
N ASP A 202 -25.15 -1.15 3.64
CA ASP A 202 -25.15 -0.78 2.22
C ASP A 202 -25.11 -2.02 1.33
N LEU A 203 -26.24 -2.35 0.69
CA LEU A 203 -26.32 -3.51 -0.21
C LEU A 203 -25.41 -3.39 -1.44
N ALA A 204 -25.16 -2.16 -1.92
CA ALA A 204 -24.28 -1.93 -3.06
C ALA A 204 -22.83 -2.24 -2.69
N LEU A 205 -22.44 -1.91 -1.46
CA LEU A 205 -21.11 -2.23 -0.92
C LEU A 205 -20.94 -3.75 -0.77
N VAL A 206 -21.93 -4.45 -0.21
CA VAL A 206 -21.89 -5.91 -0.07
C VAL A 206 -21.84 -6.60 -1.44
N SER A 207 -22.75 -6.25 -2.35
CA SER A 207 -22.84 -6.88 -3.67
C SER A 207 -21.57 -6.64 -4.50
N GLY A 208 -21.09 -5.39 -4.53
CA GLY A 208 -19.91 -5.02 -5.29
C GLY A 208 -18.64 -5.66 -4.74
N SER A 209 -18.47 -5.68 -3.44
CA SER A 209 -17.30 -6.31 -2.81
C SER A 209 -17.31 -7.82 -2.93
N ALA A 210 -18.45 -8.47 -2.73
CA ALA A 210 -18.57 -9.91 -2.88
C ALA A 210 -18.35 -10.37 -4.35
N ALA A 211 -18.87 -9.62 -5.32
CA ALA A 211 -18.64 -9.90 -6.74
C ALA A 211 -17.17 -9.67 -7.16
N GLY A 212 -16.46 -8.77 -6.50
CA GLY A 212 -15.11 -8.35 -6.89
C GLY A 212 -13.98 -8.84 -6.00
N HIS A 213 -14.23 -9.54 -4.90
CA HIS A 213 -13.20 -9.87 -3.91
C HIS A 213 -12.02 -10.66 -4.47
N ASP A 214 -12.29 -11.55 -5.38
CA ASP A 214 -11.32 -12.45 -6.03
C ASP A 214 -10.91 -12.06 -7.46
N ILE A 215 -11.31 -10.87 -7.92
CA ILE A 215 -11.00 -10.42 -9.28
C ILE A 215 -9.48 -10.38 -9.53
N GLY A 216 -8.70 -10.18 -8.48
CA GLY A 216 -7.25 -10.19 -8.55
C GLY A 216 -6.64 -11.55 -8.92
N LYS A 217 -7.36 -12.66 -8.79
CA LYS A 217 -6.88 -13.98 -9.24
C LYS A 217 -6.61 -14.00 -10.75
N PHE A 218 -7.36 -13.23 -11.53
CA PHE A 218 -7.15 -13.09 -12.98
C PHE A 218 -5.90 -12.25 -13.31
N GLY A 219 -5.38 -11.46 -12.36
CA GLY A 219 -4.12 -10.74 -12.50
C GLY A 219 -2.88 -11.61 -12.30
N CYS A 220 -3.00 -12.74 -11.61
CA CYS A 220 -1.89 -13.63 -11.31
C CYS A 220 -1.39 -14.37 -12.56
N ARG A 221 -0.06 -14.48 -12.69
CA ARG A 221 0.59 -15.17 -13.82
C ARG A 221 0.83 -16.64 -13.50
N PRO A 222 1.02 -17.51 -14.52
CA PRO A 222 1.44 -18.88 -14.29
C PRO A 222 2.72 -18.93 -13.42
N GLY A 223 2.70 -19.76 -12.38
CA GLY A 223 3.80 -19.92 -11.44
C GLY A 223 3.89 -18.86 -10.33
N GLU A 224 3.05 -17.83 -10.34
CA GLU A 224 2.88 -16.91 -9.22
C GLU A 224 2.03 -17.52 -8.11
N ARG A 225 2.25 -17.00 -6.88
CA ARG A 225 1.48 -17.46 -5.71
C ARG A 225 0.15 -16.71 -5.61
N VAL A 226 -0.87 -17.25 -6.26
CA VAL A 226 -2.24 -16.70 -6.27
C VAL A 226 -2.77 -16.35 -4.87
N PRO A 227 -2.60 -17.20 -3.82
CA PRO A 227 -3.13 -16.87 -2.49
C PRO A 227 -2.60 -15.58 -1.88
N TYR A 228 -1.50 -15.04 -2.39
CA TYR A 228 -0.85 -13.85 -1.83
C TYR A 228 -0.97 -12.64 -2.74
N LEU A 229 -0.88 -12.83 -4.05
CA LEU A 229 -0.86 -11.72 -5.00
C LEU A 229 -2.24 -11.26 -5.43
N HIS A 230 -3.28 -12.10 -5.32
CA HIS A 230 -4.62 -11.71 -5.77
C HIS A 230 -5.18 -10.50 -5.01
N TYR A 231 -4.83 -10.30 -3.74
CA TYR A 231 -5.24 -9.11 -2.99
C TYR A 231 -4.67 -7.82 -3.58
N TYR A 232 -3.38 -7.86 -3.96
CA TYR A 232 -2.74 -6.75 -4.63
C TYR A 232 -3.42 -6.42 -5.95
N TYR A 233 -3.67 -7.42 -6.80
CA TYR A 233 -4.35 -7.21 -8.08
C TYR A 233 -5.82 -6.80 -7.89
N THR A 234 -6.52 -7.30 -6.86
CA THR A 234 -7.86 -6.83 -6.50
C THR A 234 -7.84 -5.34 -6.18
N ASP A 235 -6.99 -4.89 -5.27
CA ASP A 235 -6.82 -3.49 -4.92
C ASP A 235 -6.44 -2.64 -6.14
N LEU A 236 -5.50 -3.11 -6.95
CA LEU A 236 -5.07 -2.44 -8.17
C LEU A 236 -6.22 -2.24 -9.17
N TRP A 237 -7.06 -3.27 -9.38
CA TRP A 237 -8.20 -3.19 -10.28
C TRP A 237 -9.20 -2.11 -9.86
N PHE A 238 -9.57 -2.08 -8.60
CA PHE A 238 -10.53 -1.11 -8.04
C PHE A 238 -9.95 0.32 -8.04
N ARG A 239 -8.70 0.51 -7.61
CA ARG A 239 -8.07 1.84 -7.57
C ARG A 239 -7.93 2.47 -8.94
N ARG A 240 -7.55 1.70 -9.96
CA ARG A 240 -7.46 2.20 -11.33
C ARG A 240 -8.79 2.76 -11.84
N ARG A 241 -9.90 2.26 -11.31
CA ARG A 241 -11.27 2.66 -11.69
C ARG A 241 -11.89 3.66 -10.73
N ARG A 242 -11.13 4.09 -9.72
CA ARG A 242 -11.56 5.01 -8.67
C ARG A 242 -12.80 4.51 -7.88
N ILE A 243 -12.88 3.22 -7.68
CA ILE A 243 -13.92 2.53 -6.90
C ILE A 243 -13.29 2.17 -5.56
N THR A 244 -13.12 3.15 -4.67
CA THR A 244 -12.33 2.99 -3.44
C THR A 244 -13.08 2.21 -2.38
N ASP A 245 -14.32 2.54 -2.09
CA ASP A 245 -15.08 1.97 -0.97
C ASP A 245 -15.30 0.46 -1.14
N ILE A 246 -15.83 0.07 -2.30
CA ILE A 246 -15.99 -1.35 -2.65
C ILE A 246 -14.63 -2.06 -2.70
N GLY A 247 -13.61 -1.39 -3.25
CA GLY A 247 -12.27 -1.94 -3.36
C GLY A 247 -11.63 -2.25 -2.00
N HIS A 248 -11.86 -1.41 -1.00
CA HIS A 248 -11.39 -1.64 0.36
C HIS A 248 -11.98 -2.91 0.98
N VAL A 249 -13.30 -3.06 0.91
CA VAL A 249 -13.96 -4.26 1.46
C VAL A 249 -13.53 -5.50 0.67
N ALA A 250 -13.49 -5.42 -0.67
CA ALA A 250 -13.09 -6.53 -1.53
C ALA A 250 -11.65 -6.97 -1.26
N ALA A 251 -10.68 -6.05 -1.15
CA ALA A 251 -9.28 -6.36 -0.92
C ALA A 251 -9.02 -6.96 0.48
N ASN A 252 -9.88 -6.68 1.44
CA ASN A 252 -9.71 -7.11 2.83
C ASN A 252 -10.49 -8.38 3.22
N HIS A 253 -11.04 -9.11 2.25
CA HIS A 253 -11.93 -10.24 2.52
C HIS A 253 -11.30 -11.43 3.28
N SER A 254 -9.99 -11.55 3.35
CA SER A 254 -9.34 -12.62 4.12
C SER A 254 -8.33 -12.13 5.14
N VAL A 255 -8.62 -11.02 5.77
CA VAL A 255 -7.81 -10.48 6.85
C VAL A 255 -8.11 -11.22 8.15
N TRP A 256 -7.49 -12.35 8.31
CA TRP A 256 -7.67 -13.25 9.46
C TRP A 256 -7.04 -12.74 10.75
N ASP A 257 -6.20 -11.70 10.70
CA ASP A 257 -5.49 -11.15 11.85
C ASP A 257 -6.21 -9.96 12.48
N LEU A 258 -7.23 -9.43 11.81
CA LEU A 258 -7.99 -8.32 12.32
C LEU A 258 -9.00 -8.78 13.36
N GLU A 259 -9.17 -7.97 14.37
CA GLU A 259 -10.28 -8.17 15.29
C GLU A 259 -11.58 -7.76 14.60
N PRO A 260 -12.55 -8.69 14.41
CA PRO A 260 -13.81 -8.41 13.72
C PRO A 260 -14.62 -7.26 14.35
N ASP A 261 -14.31 -6.89 15.57
CA ASP A 261 -14.97 -5.80 16.30
C ASP A 261 -14.80 -4.42 15.64
N TYR A 262 -13.77 -4.25 14.83
CA TYR A 262 -13.49 -2.98 14.12
C TYR A 262 -13.92 -3.00 12.66
N LEU A 263 -14.64 -4.03 12.23
CA LEU A 263 -15.10 -4.16 10.84
C LEU A 263 -16.56 -3.73 10.70
N SER A 264 -16.90 -3.18 9.54
CA SER A 264 -18.29 -2.93 9.16
C SER A 264 -19.06 -4.25 9.00
N VAL A 265 -20.38 -4.19 9.11
CA VAL A 265 -21.24 -5.36 8.87
C VAL A 265 -21.04 -5.90 7.46
N GLU A 266 -20.82 -5.03 6.48
CA GLU A 266 -20.56 -5.40 5.08
C GLU A 266 -19.26 -6.19 4.94
N SER A 267 -18.20 -5.74 5.63
CA SER A 267 -16.91 -6.48 5.65
C SER A 267 -17.04 -7.84 6.33
N LEU A 268 -17.75 -7.90 7.45
CA LEU A 268 -18.01 -9.15 8.15
C LEU A 268 -18.84 -10.12 7.31
N LEU A 269 -19.85 -9.63 6.58
CA LEU A 269 -20.64 -10.44 5.65
C LEU A 269 -19.78 -11.05 4.56
N LEU A 270 -18.86 -10.26 3.98
CA LEU A 270 -17.95 -10.78 2.96
C LEU A 270 -17.01 -11.84 3.52
N ILE A 271 -16.35 -11.55 4.65
CA ILE A 271 -15.43 -12.50 5.29
C ILE A 271 -16.18 -13.79 5.69
N TYR A 272 -17.37 -13.66 6.26
CA TYR A 272 -18.22 -14.78 6.63
C TYR A 272 -18.61 -15.64 5.42
N ALA A 273 -19.03 -14.99 4.32
CA ALA A 273 -19.43 -15.69 3.12
C ALA A 273 -18.24 -16.39 2.44
N ASP A 274 -17.10 -15.71 2.31
CA ASP A 274 -15.88 -16.31 1.78
C ASP A 274 -15.38 -17.48 2.65
N PHE A 275 -15.51 -17.35 3.98
CA PHE A 275 -15.16 -18.44 4.88
C PHE A 275 -16.01 -19.67 4.65
N ARG A 276 -17.28 -19.54 4.32
CA ARG A 276 -18.23 -20.66 4.15
C ARG A 276 -18.18 -21.32 2.77
N VAL A 277 -17.75 -20.62 1.74
CA VAL A 277 -17.70 -21.15 0.37
C VAL A 277 -16.36 -21.84 0.14
N LYS A 278 -16.36 -23.15 0.08
CA LYS A 278 -15.15 -23.97 -0.03
C LYS A 278 -15.20 -24.90 -1.25
N GLN A 279 -14.01 -25.16 -1.78
CA GLN A 279 -13.81 -26.17 -2.82
C GLN A 279 -13.40 -27.49 -2.16
N SER A 280 -14.08 -28.56 -2.52
CA SER A 280 -13.76 -29.92 -2.12
C SER A 280 -13.63 -30.81 -3.36
N ARG A 281 -12.82 -31.87 -3.27
CA ARG A 281 -12.77 -32.88 -4.33
C ARG A 281 -13.92 -33.87 -4.13
N GLY A 282 -14.72 -34.07 -5.19
CA GLY A 282 -15.72 -35.12 -5.24
C GLY A 282 -15.07 -36.51 -5.31
N THR A 283 -15.87 -37.54 -5.13
CA THR A 283 -15.45 -38.95 -5.23
C THR A 283 -14.92 -39.31 -6.62
N ASP A 284 -15.31 -38.56 -7.65
CA ASP A 284 -14.86 -38.66 -9.03
C ASP A 284 -13.58 -37.83 -9.34
N GLY A 285 -12.97 -37.26 -8.29
CA GLY A 285 -11.75 -36.44 -8.40
C GLY A 285 -12.00 -35.03 -8.92
N ARG A 286 -13.23 -34.64 -9.25
CA ARG A 286 -13.57 -33.27 -9.69
C ARG A 286 -13.66 -32.34 -8.49
N GLU A 287 -13.19 -31.11 -8.68
CA GLU A 287 -13.40 -30.05 -7.69
C GLU A 287 -14.85 -29.58 -7.74
N ILE A 288 -15.50 -29.55 -6.57
CA ILE A 288 -16.87 -29.09 -6.39
C ILE A 288 -16.84 -27.91 -5.41
N THR A 289 -17.43 -26.80 -5.79
CA THR A 289 -17.64 -25.68 -4.88
C THR A 289 -18.91 -25.90 -4.09
N ARG A 290 -18.82 -25.79 -2.76
CA ARG A 290 -19.95 -25.96 -1.83
C ARG A 290 -19.99 -24.83 -0.82
N ILE A 291 -21.21 -24.54 -0.37
CA ILE A 291 -21.45 -23.69 0.79
C ILE A 291 -21.46 -24.63 2.01
N SER A 292 -20.51 -24.44 2.90
CA SER A 292 -20.34 -25.24 4.11
C SER A 292 -20.86 -24.48 5.33
N SER A 293 -21.13 -25.19 6.42
CA SER A 293 -21.27 -24.57 7.74
C SER A 293 -19.95 -23.93 8.17
N LEU A 294 -19.97 -23.04 9.17
CA LEU A 294 -18.74 -22.47 9.73
C LEU A 294 -17.78 -23.54 10.25
N ALA A 295 -18.32 -24.58 10.94
CA ALA A 295 -17.51 -25.65 11.50
C ALA A 295 -16.83 -26.48 10.41
N GLU A 296 -17.58 -26.93 9.39
CA GLU A 296 -17.01 -27.68 8.26
C GLU A 296 -15.98 -26.86 7.49
N ALA A 297 -16.26 -25.56 7.27
CA ALA A 297 -15.33 -24.66 6.59
C ALA A 297 -14.04 -24.46 7.39
N PHE A 298 -14.13 -24.40 8.70
CA PHE A 298 -12.97 -24.29 9.58
C PHE A 298 -12.07 -25.53 9.50
N ASP A 299 -12.66 -26.73 9.52
CA ASP A 299 -11.91 -27.98 9.37
C ASP A 299 -11.22 -28.07 7.99
N VAL A 300 -11.92 -27.67 6.93
CA VAL A 300 -11.34 -27.61 5.56
C VAL A 300 -10.16 -26.65 5.51
N ILE A 301 -10.24 -25.49 6.16
CA ILE A 301 -9.14 -24.53 6.19
C ILE A 301 -7.95 -25.11 6.93
N LEU A 302 -8.15 -25.66 8.12
CA LEU A 302 -7.08 -26.27 8.91
C LEU A 302 -6.39 -27.41 8.18
N ALA A 303 -7.15 -28.22 7.41
CA ALA A 303 -6.60 -29.32 6.64
C ALA A 303 -5.78 -28.87 5.43
N LYS A 304 -6.08 -27.68 4.86
CA LYS A 304 -5.37 -27.12 3.70
C LYS A 304 -4.10 -26.33 4.06
N LEU A 305 -3.92 -26.00 5.35
CA LEU A 305 -2.79 -25.18 5.78
C LEU A 305 -1.58 -26.05 6.09
N ASP A 306 -0.47 -25.76 5.41
CA ASP A 306 0.82 -26.34 5.74
C ASP A 306 1.36 -25.80 7.07
N GLY A 307 1.96 -26.67 7.89
CA GLY A 307 2.66 -26.27 9.10
C GLY A 307 1.76 -25.58 10.14
N VAL A 308 0.59 -26.15 10.44
CA VAL A 308 -0.31 -25.66 11.48
C VAL A 308 0.27 -25.97 12.86
N ASP A 309 0.96 -24.99 13.43
CA ASP A 309 1.37 -25.02 14.84
C ASP A 309 0.23 -24.57 15.78
N ASP A 310 0.42 -24.75 17.09
CA ASP A 310 -0.57 -24.35 18.09
C ASP A 310 -0.87 -22.84 18.10
N ALA A 311 0.08 -22.00 17.73
CA ALA A 311 -0.12 -20.55 17.67
C ALA A 311 -1.03 -20.18 16.49
N LYS A 312 -0.78 -20.78 15.33
CA LYS A 312 -1.59 -20.63 14.12
C LYS A 312 -3.00 -21.15 14.36
N ARG A 313 -3.12 -22.34 14.96
CA ARG A 313 -4.41 -22.93 15.34
C ARG A 313 -5.19 -22.00 16.28
N ARG A 314 -4.57 -21.47 17.35
CA ARG A 314 -5.23 -20.53 18.28
C ARG A 314 -5.67 -19.24 17.57
N ARG A 315 -4.90 -18.74 16.61
CA ARG A 315 -5.28 -17.57 15.81
C ARG A 315 -6.53 -17.82 14.98
N TYR A 316 -6.57 -18.93 14.25
CA TYR A 316 -7.75 -19.33 13.48
C TYR A 316 -8.96 -19.63 14.38
N MET A 317 -8.74 -20.21 15.55
CA MET A 317 -9.82 -20.41 16.54
C MET A 317 -10.44 -19.09 17.00
N ARG A 318 -9.65 -18.03 17.20
CA ARG A 318 -10.18 -16.70 17.54
C ARG A 318 -11.03 -16.13 16.41
N VAL A 319 -10.56 -16.19 15.18
CA VAL A 319 -11.33 -15.74 14.01
C VAL A 319 -12.63 -16.54 13.88
N TYR A 320 -12.55 -17.86 14.02
CA TYR A 320 -13.72 -18.72 13.99
C TYR A 320 -14.74 -18.34 15.08
N ALA A 321 -14.28 -18.12 16.31
CA ALA A 321 -15.15 -17.71 17.41
C ALA A 321 -15.87 -16.37 17.09
N ARG A 322 -15.16 -15.40 16.51
CA ARG A 322 -15.74 -14.11 16.11
C ARG A 322 -16.76 -14.24 14.97
N LEU A 323 -16.47 -15.08 13.98
CA LEU A 323 -17.44 -15.35 12.91
C LEU A 323 -18.67 -16.07 13.44
N ARG A 324 -18.52 -16.94 14.44
CA ARG A 324 -19.63 -17.59 15.12
C ARG A 324 -20.47 -16.62 15.93
N ASP A 325 -19.85 -15.65 16.62
CA ASP A 325 -20.56 -14.58 17.32
C ASP A 325 -21.35 -13.72 16.31
N PHE A 326 -20.77 -13.44 15.13
CA PHE A 326 -21.46 -12.73 14.06
C PHE A 326 -22.61 -13.56 13.47
N GLU A 327 -22.42 -14.86 13.27
CA GLU A 327 -23.47 -15.76 12.81
C GLU A 327 -24.65 -15.77 13.81
N GLN A 328 -24.34 -15.84 15.11
CA GLN A 328 -25.37 -15.77 16.14
C GLN A 328 -26.11 -14.42 16.14
N PHE A 329 -25.38 -13.31 15.96
CA PHE A 329 -26.02 -12.02 15.77
C PHE A 329 -27.02 -12.02 14.60
N MET A 330 -26.66 -12.68 13.49
CA MET A 330 -27.58 -12.84 12.35
C MET A 330 -28.80 -13.67 12.70
N VAL A 331 -28.62 -14.79 13.41
CA VAL A 331 -29.71 -15.64 13.89
C VAL A 331 -30.65 -14.87 14.81
N ASP A 332 -30.13 -14.09 15.74
CA ASP A 332 -30.92 -13.27 16.66
C ASP A 332 -31.73 -12.17 15.93
N LYS A 333 -31.28 -11.76 14.72
CA LYS A 333 -32.02 -10.87 13.82
C LYS A 333 -32.99 -11.61 12.90
N GLY A 334 -33.13 -12.93 13.06
CA GLY A 334 -34.04 -13.76 12.26
C GLY A 334 -33.50 -14.08 10.85
N VAL A 335 -32.20 -13.98 10.62
CA VAL A 335 -31.58 -14.39 9.36
C VAL A 335 -31.42 -15.90 9.35
N ASP A 336 -31.86 -16.54 8.28
CA ASP A 336 -31.61 -17.93 8.04
C ASP A 336 -30.15 -18.15 7.59
N VAL A 337 -29.34 -18.73 8.45
CA VAL A 337 -27.93 -19.05 8.18
C VAL A 337 -27.72 -20.47 7.67
N THR A 338 -28.80 -21.25 7.55
CA THR A 338 -28.74 -22.68 7.19
C THR A 338 -28.52 -22.93 5.70
N LEU A 339 -28.29 -21.89 4.91
CA LEU A 339 -28.23 -21.88 3.43
C LEU A 339 -27.71 -23.16 2.75
N CYS A 340 -26.99 -24.00 3.43
CA CYS A 340 -26.62 -25.37 3.07
C CYS A 340 -26.06 -26.14 4.26
N GLY A 341 -26.30 -25.72 5.48
CA GLY A 341 -25.61 -26.32 6.56
C GLY A 341 -26.35 -26.44 7.83
N HIS A 342 -25.71 -27.10 8.64
CA HIS A 342 -26.18 -27.70 9.86
C HIS A 342 -25.89 -26.77 11.02
N ASP A 343 -26.78 -26.79 11.96
CA ASP A 343 -26.56 -26.53 13.35
C ASP A 343 -26.65 -25.10 13.87
N THR A 344 -27.39 -25.01 14.93
CA THR A 344 -27.60 -23.83 15.73
C THR A 344 -26.38 -23.60 16.62
N PRO A 345 -25.66 -22.52 16.46
CA PRO A 345 -24.53 -22.22 17.28
C PRO A 345 -24.93 -21.76 18.69
N PRO A 346 -23.99 -21.72 19.62
CA PRO A 346 -24.22 -21.27 20.99
C PRO A 346 -24.50 -19.73 21.04
N ARG A 347 -24.92 -19.26 22.20
CA ARG A 347 -25.42 -17.90 22.46
C ARG A 347 -24.47 -16.78 22.04
N PRO A 348 -25.00 -15.66 21.53
CA PRO A 348 -24.22 -14.49 21.17
C PRO A 348 -23.65 -13.82 22.41
N GLU A 349 -22.39 -13.45 22.32
CA GLU A 349 -21.70 -12.75 23.40
C GLU A 349 -21.46 -11.27 23.06
N LYS A 350 -21.47 -10.91 21.78
CA LYS A 350 -21.00 -9.59 21.39
C LYS A 350 -21.64 -9.10 20.09
N GLN A 351 -21.89 -7.79 20.06
CA GLN A 351 -22.29 -7.11 18.83
C GLN A 351 -21.05 -6.75 18.00
N THR A 352 -21.21 -6.75 16.68
CA THR A 352 -20.19 -6.29 15.75
C THR A 352 -20.05 -4.77 15.78
N ALA A 353 -18.84 -4.28 15.81
CA ALA A 353 -18.55 -2.88 15.64
C ALA A 353 -18.42 -2.55 14.15
N LEU A 354 -18.86 -1.37 13.77
CA LEU A 354 -18.70 -0.85 12.43
C LEU A 354 -17.36 -0.13 12.31
N MET A 355 -16.71 -0.29 11.19
CA MET A 355 -15.56 0.52 10.85
C MET A 355 -16.00 1.93 10.49
N THR A 356 -15.33 2.92 11.07
CA THR A 356 -15.83 4.30 11.08
C THR A 356 -15.03 5.30 10.28
N ASP A 357 -13.79 4.98 9.85
CA ASP A 357 -12.95 5.97 9.17
C ASP A 357 -11.95 5.39 8.15
N ASP A 358 -11.44 6.29 7.30
CA ASP A 358 -10.48 5.96 6.24
C ASP A 358 -9.11 5.51 6.79
N GLU A 359 -8.72 5.94 7.98
CA GLU A 359 -7.44 5.54 8.58
C GLU A 359 -7.48 4.08 9.02
N ALA A 360 -8.59 3.64 9.59
CA ALA A 360 -8.77 2.24 9.96
C ALA A 360 -8.81 1.36 8.70
N LEU A 361 -9.50 1.78 7.63
CA LEU A 361 -9.49 1.10 6.32
C LEU A 361 -8.09 1.02 5.73
N HIS A 362 -7.31 2.09 5.85
CA HIS A 362 -5.93 2.12 5.38
C HIS A 362 -5.05 1.16 6.19
N ALA A 363 -5.18 1.15 7.51
CA ALA A 363 -4.48 0.22 8.39
C ALA A 363 -4.83 -1.24 8.07
N LEU A 364 -6.10 -1.54 7.79
CA LEU A 364 -6.56 -2.86 7.36
C LEU A 364 -5.88 -3.32 6.06
N THR A 365 -5.79 -2.44 5.07
CA THR A 365 -5.13 -2.76 3.79
C THR A 365 -3.65 -3.08 4.02
N ILE A 366 -2.95 -2.30 4.84
CA ILE A 366 -1.55 -2.54 5.21
C ILE A 366 -1.41 -3.88 5.93
N GLN A 367 -2.26 -4.17 6.91
CA GLN A 367 -2.20 -5.43 7.66
C GLN A 367 -2.47 -6.64 6.75
N CYS A 368 -3.40 -6.52 5.80
CA CYS A 368 -3.69 -7.56 4.82
C CYS A 368 -2.48 -7.90 3.95
N VAL A 369 -1.85 -6.90 3.38
CA VAL A 369 -0.63 -7.08 2.59
C VAL A 369 0.51 -7.63 3.44
N GLY A 370 0.62 -7.16 4.68
CA GLY A 370 1.61 -7.64 5.64
C GLY A 370 1.41 -9.10 6.05
N HIS A 371 0.18 -9.51 6.30
CA HIS A 371 -0.14 -10.91 6.56
C HIS A 371 0.28 -11.82 5.39
N ASN A 372 -0.01 -11.40 4.17
CA ASN A 372 0.41 -12.13 2.98
C ASN A 372 1.93 -12.21 2.84
N MET A 373 2.64 -11.13 3.17
CA MET A 373 4.09 -11.10 3.18
C MET A 373 4.67 -12.06 4.24
N GLU A 374 4.08 -12.10 5.42
CA GLU A 374 4.46 -13.06 6.48
C GLU A 374 4.29 -14.51 6.00
N LEU A 375 3.13 -14.83 5.42
CA LEU A 375 2.88 -16.15 4.86
C LEU A 375 3.86 -16.49 3.73
N MET A 376 4.17 -15.54 2.86
CA MET A 376 5.19 -15.71 1.81
C MET A 376 6.56 -16.00 2.39
N SER A 377 6.96 -15.28 3.43
CA SER A 377 8.23 -15.50 4.12
C SER A 377 8.33 -16.90 4.73
N ARG A 378 7.25 -17.38 5.33
CA ARG A 378 7.18 -18.69 5.99
C ARG A 378 7.09 -19.87 5.05
N LEU A 379 6.22 -19.76 4.03
CA LEU A 379 5.82 -20.90 3.21
C LEU A 379 6.55 -21.01 1.88
N THR A 380 7.08 -19.93 1.35
CA THR A 380 7.57 -19.87 -0.03
C THR A 380 9.02 -19.47 -0.17
N GLY A 381 9.63 -18.92 0.85
CA GLY A 381 11.03 -18.51 0.82
C GLY A 381 11.30 -17.36 -0.17
N GLN A 382 12.53 -17.33 -0.65
CA GLN A 382 13.16 -16.20 -1.33
C GLN A 382 12.46 -15.70 -2.61
N ARG A 383 11.87 -16.57 -3.40
CA ARG A 383 11.32 -16.21 -4.72
C ARG A 383 10.10 -15.29 -4.65
N SER A 384 9.15 -15.61 -3.81
CA SER A 384 7.92 -14.82 -3.67
C SER A 384 8.18 -13.48 -3.02
N PHE A 385 9.12 -13.43 -2.09
CA PHE A 385 9.59 -12.20 -1.48
C PHE A 385 10.27 -11.28 -2.51
N ALA A 386 11.12 -11.84 -3.38
CA ALA A 386 11.75 -11.10 -4.46
C ALA A 386 10.71 -10.46 -5.41
N GLN A 387 9.63 -11.20 -5.73
CA GLN A 387 8.52 -10.66 -6.53
C GLN A 387 7.82 -9.48 -5.84
N LEU A 388 7.58 -9.56 -4.53
CA LEU A 388 7.00 -8.46 -3.77
C LEU A 388 7.90 -7.22 -3.77
N LEU A 389 9.21 -7.41 -3.61
CA LEU A 389 10.20 -6.33 -3.72
C LEU A 389 10.20 -5.68 -5.11
N GLU A 390 10.12 -6.46 -6.17
CA GLU A 390 10.05 -5.93 -7.54
C GLU A 390 8.75 -5.13 -7.77
N LEU A 391 7.63 -5.58 -7.22
CA LEU A 391 6.38 -4.80 -7.26
C LEU A 391 6.52 -3.46 -6.53
N ALA A 392 7.16 -3.46 -5.36
CA ALA A 392 7.43 -2.24 -4.61
C ALA A 392 8.39 -1.31 -5.36
N ARG A 393 9.44 -1.84 -6.03
CA ARG A 393 10.35 -1.06 -6.90
C ARG A 393 9.66 -0.46 -8.10
N GLY A 394 8.73 -1.19 -8.71
CA GLY A 394 7.94 -0.72 -9.85
C GLY A 394 6.85 0.29 -9.51
N GLU A 395 6.57 0.52 -8.23
CA GLU A 395 5.49 1.42 -7.81
C GLU A 395 5.89 2.89 -7.97
N THR A 396 5.20 3.58 -8.84
CA THR A 396 5.46 5.00 -9.15
C THR A 396 4.66 5.97 -8.29
N ASN A 397 3.56 5.52 -7.71
CA ASN A 397 2.74 6.33 -6.82
C ASN A 397 3.33 6.31 -5.40
N TRP A 398 3.82 7.46 -4.93
CA TRP A 398 4.48 7.58 -3.64
C TRP A 398 3.59 7.17 -2.44
N ARG A 399 2.26 7.39 -2.52
CA ARG A 399 1.33 6.99 -1.45
C ARG A 399 1.24 5.47 -1.32
N ARG A 400 1.21 4.75 -2.45
CA ARG A 400 1.23 3.28 -2.46
C ARG A 400 2.60 2.74 -2.06
N LEU A 401 3.68 3.39 -2.51
CA LEU A 401 5.02 3.04 -2.08
C LEU A 401 5.17 3.18 -0.55
N ARG A 402 4.59 4.23 0.04
CA ARG A 402 4.53 4.41 1.50
C ARG A 402 3.80 3.25 2.18
N ALA A 403 2.72 2.74 1.59
CA ALA A 403 2.03 1.57 2.13
C ALA A 403 2.91 0.31 2.10
N TYR A 404 3.67 0.07 1.02
CA TYR A 404 4.66 -1.02 0.99
C TYR A 404 5.72 -0.88 2.08
N LEU A 405 6.23 0.33 2.32
CA LEU A 405 7.18 0.56 3.41
C LEU A 405 6.58 0.24 4.78
N GLY A 406 5.31 0.61 5.02
CA GLY A 406 4.58 0.25 6.23
C GLY A 406 4.43 -1.26 6.43
N VAL A 407 4.29 -2.02 5.34
CA VAL A 407 4.30 -3.49 5.39
C VAL A 407 5.66 -4.02 5.85
N PHE A 408 6.75 -3.56 5.24
CA PHE A 408 8.10 -3.97 5.65
C PHE A 408 8.40 -3.60 7.10
N GLU A 409 7.92 -2.45 7.58
CA GLU A 409 8.00 -2.01 8.96
C GLU A 409 7.27 -2.99 9.90
N SER A 410 5.99 -3.24 9.65
CA SER A 410 5.15 -4.09 10.50
C SER A 410 5.62 -5.54 10.59
N TYR A 411 6.30 -6.04 9.55
CA TYR A 411 6.68 -7.44 9.42
C TYR A 411 8.19 -7.68 9.31
N SER A 412 9.01 -6.70 9.67
CA SER A 412 10.47 -6.79 9.65
C SER A 412 11.02 -7.99 10.41
N LEU A 413 10.37 -8.37 11.53
CA LEU A 413 10.75 -9.51 12.38
C LEU A 413 10.53 -10.88 11.73
N TYR A 414 9.68 -10.96 10.70
CA TYR A 414 9.38 -12.21 10.00
C TYR A 414 10.30 -12.46 8.81
N LEU A 415 11.08 -11.47 8.40
CA LEU A 415 12.03 -11.59 7.30
C LEU A 415 13.26 -12.41 7.71
N HIS A 416 13.66 -13.34 6.85
CA HIS A 416 14.93 -14.04 6.98
C HIS A 416 16.11 -13.14 6.63
N ILE A 417 17.31 -13.48 7.12
CA ILE A 417 18.52 -12.68 6.90
C ILE A 417 18.73 -12.31 5.40
N PRO A 418 18.63 -13.22 4.42
CA PRO A 418 18.71 -12.85 3.01
C PRO A 418 17.65 -11.85 2.56
N GLN A 419 16.42 -11.98 3.07
CA GLN A 419 15.32 -11.05 2.76
C GLN A 419 15.56 -9.67 3.40
N LYS A 420 16.06 -9.62 4.65
CA LYS A 420 16.49 -8.37 5.31
C LYS A 420 17.55 -7.65 4.50
N VAL A 421 18.58 -8.38 4.03
CA VAL A 421 19.65 -7.80 3.18
C VAL A 421 19.08 -7.22 1.89
N GLN A 422 18.17 -7.92 1.23
CA GLN A 422 17.51 -7.41 0.01
C GLN A 422 16.63 -6.19 0.30
N THR A 423 15.91 -6.21 1.43
CA THR A 423 15.09 -5.07 1.86
C THR A 423 15.97 -3.86 2.16
N LEU A 424 17.09 -4.03 2.86
CA LEU A 424 18.04 -2.95 3.14
C LEU A 424 18.58 -2.32 1.85
N ALA A 425 18.91 -3.13 0.84
CA ALA A 425 19.34 -2.62 -0.46
C ALA A 425 18.23 -1.78 -1.14
N PHE A 426 17.00 -2.27 -1.14
CA PHE A 426 15.85 -1.54 -1.66
C PHE A 426 15.59 -0.23 -0.90
N LEU A 427 15.66 -0.25 0.42
CA LEU A 427 15.48 0.95 1.25
C LEU A 427 16.55 2.00 0.95
N TYR A 428 17.80 1.57 0.73
CA TYR A 428 18.89 2.48 0.35
C TYR A 428 18.62 3.14 -1.03
N GLU A 429 18.07 2.41 -2.01
CA GLU A 429 17.63 2.98 -3.30
C GLU A 429 16.60 4.08 -3.08
N LEU A 430 15.68 3.91 -2.13
CA LEU A 430 14.64 4.88 -1.81
C LEU A 430 15.14 6.14 -1.08
N LEU A 431 16.36 6.15 -0.57
CA LEU A 431 16.98 7.39 -0.04
C LEU A 431 17.20 8.43 -1.14
N MET A 432 17.14 8.03 -2.40
CA MET A 432 17.21 8.92 -3.57
C MET A 432 15.83 9.31 -4.13
N HIS A 433 14.75 8.86 -3.52
CA HIS A 433 13.40 9.14 -4.00
C HIS A 433 13.09 10.65 -3.96
N ARG A 434 12.34 11.15 -4.94
CA ARG A 434 11.99 12.58 -5.04
C ARG A 434 11.20 13.08 -3.82
N GLU A 435 10.31 12.25 -3.26
CA GLU A 435 9.50 12.62 -2.10
C GLU A 435 10.28 12.46 -0.79
N GLY A 436 10.34 13.53 0.00
CA GLY A 436 11.08 13.56 1.27
C GLY A 436 10.52 12.61 2.33
N ASP A 437 9.19 12.40 2.34
CA ASP A 437 8.55 11.47 3.27
C ASP A 437 8.96 10.02 3.02
N ILE A 438 9.08 9.63 1.76
CA ILE A 438 9.58 8.30 1.39
C ILE A 438 11.03 8.12 1.86
N ARG A 439 11.91 9.12 1.62
CA ARG A 439 13.30 9.06 2.08
C ARG A 439 13.40 8.90 3.60
N ARG A 440 12.60 9.67 4.35
CA ARG A 440 12.57 9.62 5.81
C ARG A 440 12.10 8.27 6.32
N GLN A 441 10.98 7.75 5.80
CA GLN A 441 10.44 6.45 6.19
C GLN A 441 11.40 5.31 5.83
N ALA A 442 11.99 5.35 4.64
CA ALA A 442 12.98 4.36 4.23
C ALA A 442 14.23 4.35 5.13
N ALA A 443 14.72 5.53 5.53
CA ALA A 443 15.85 5.64 6.45
C ALA A 443 15.51 5.13 7.86
N ALA A 444 14.34 5.46 8.38
CA ALA A 444 13.89 4.96 9.66
C ALA A 444 13.77 3.43 9.65
N LEU A 445 13.13 2.88 8.62
CA LEU A 445 12.98 1.43 8.46
C LEU A 445 14.33 0.71 8.26
N LEU A 446 15.29 1.36 7.58
CA LEU A 446 16.65 0.85 7.47
C LEU A 446 17.30 0.70 8.86
N GLY A 447 17.17 1.72 9.70
CA GLY A 447 17.65 1.67 11.09
C GLY A 447 16.98 0.57 11.91
N GLU A 448 15.66 0.45 11.82
CA GLU A 448 14.86 -0.57 12.50
C GLU A 448 15.29 -1.99 12.11
N ILE A 449 15.37 -2.29 10.80
CA ILE A 449 15.75 -3.62 10.31
C ILE A 449 17.18 -3.98 10.74
N ILE A 450 18.11 -3.01 10.77
CA ILE A 450 19.47 -3.25 11.26
C ILE A 450 19.46 -3.48 12.77
N GLY A 451 18.72 -2.68 13.55
CA GLY A 451 18.60 -2.85 15.00
C GLY A 451 18.00 -4.20 15.39
N GLY A 452 17.00 -4.63 14.64
CA GLY A 452 16.33 -5.93 14.76
C GLY A 452 16.89 -7.04 13.86
N PHE A 453 18.11 -6.91 13.33
CA PHE A 453 18.60 -7.78 12.26
C PHE A 453 18.63 -9.26 12.63
N HIS A 454 19.05 -9.59 13.85
CA HIS A 454 19.05 -10.96 14.38
C HIS A 454 17.77 -11.29 15.16
N ALA A 455 16.93 -10.32 15.44
CA ALA A 455 15.62 -10.58 15.99
C ALA A 455 14.77 -11.27 14.91
N GLY A 456 14.21 -12.38 15.25
CA GLY A 456 13.29 -13.11 14.41
C GLY A 456 12.20 -13.68 15.29
N TYR A 457 11.08 -14.00 14.69
CA TYR A 457 10.01 -14.68 15.42
C TYR A 457 10.53 -16.06 15.84
N ALA A 458 10.87 -16.21 17.11
CA ALA A 458 11.59 -17.38 17.64
C ALA A 458 10.91 -18.72 17.38
N LYS A 459 9.60 -18.71 17.13
CA LYS A 459 8.79 -19.90 16.84
C LYS A 459 8.99 -20.51 15.46
N GLU A 460 9.73 -19.83 14.58
CA GLU A 460 9.83 -20.22 13.16
C GLU A 460 11.21 -20.72 12.75
N ARG A 461 12.14 -20.69 13.68
CA ARG A 461 13.40 -21.36 13.46
C ARG A 461 13.21 -22.85 13.75
N PRO A 462 13.57 -23.75 12.81
CA PRO A 462 13.59 -25.17 13.12
C PRO A 462 14.39 -25.41 14.39
N ALA A 463 13.86 -26.22 15.29
CA ALA A 463 14.57 -26.59 16.52
C ALA A 463 15.94 -27.16 16.14
N GLY A 464 17.02 -26.51 16.59
CA GLY A 464 18.39 -26.95 16.29
C GLY A 464 19.12 -26.17 15.20
N SER A 465 18.49 -25.22 14.50
CA SER A 465 19.21 -24.34 13.56
C SER A 465 20.10 -23.38 14.34
N ARG A 466 21.42 -23.66 14.37
CA ARG A 466 22.41 -22.69 14.84
C ARG A 466 22.61 -21.61 13.75
N PRO A 467 22.74 -20.33 14.13
CA PRO A 467 23.15 -19.32 13.16
C PRO A 467 24.50 -19.76 12.54
N ASP A 468 24.57 -19.70 11.21
CA ASP A 468 25.86 -19.94 10.53
C ASP A 468 26.88 -18.92 11.08
N PRO A 469 28.00 -19.36 11.64
CA PRO A 469 29.06 -18.46 12.12
C PRO A 469 29.64 -17.55 11.03
N ARG A 470 29.38 -17.82 9.74
CA ARG A 470 29.68 -16.95 8.59
C ARG A 470 28.56 -15.98 8.27
N SER A 471 27.48 -15.91 9.08
CA SER A 471 26.35 -15.05 8.82
C SER A 471 26.72 -13.57 8.95
N ILE A 472 26.24 -12.77 8.02
CA ILE A 472 26.28 -11.30 8.04
C ILE A 472 25.74 -10.80 9.37
N THR A 473 26.48 -9.90 10.05
CA THR A 473 26.06 -9.37 11.35
C THR A 473 25.30 -8.05 11.21
N ASP A 474 24.50 -7.71 12.23
CA ASP A 474 23.83 -6.43 12.37
C ASP A 474 24.84 -5.25 12.33
N LEU A 475 25.96 -5.40 13.00
CA LEU A 475 27.02 -4.39 13.04
C LEU A 475 27.69 -4.20 11.67
N ASP A 476 27.88 -5.27 10.89
CA ASP A 476 28.45 -5.18 9.54
C ASP A 476 27.49 -4.44 8.61
N GLN A 477 26.18 -4.72 8.72
CA GLN A 477 25.16 -3.98 7.97
C GLN A 477 25.14 -2.50 8.38
N TRP A 478 25.22 -2.22 9.67
CA TRP A 478 25.26 -0.83 10.14
C TRP A 478 26.47 -0.08 9.58
N LYS A 479 27.67 -0.64 9.70
CA LYS A 479 28.88 -0.02 9.15
C LYS A 479 28.78 0.21 7.65
N LEU A 480 28.27 -0.78 6.92
CA LEU A 480 28.08 -0.69 5.47
C LEU A 480 27.16 0.46 5.07
N TYR A 481 25.99 0.57 5.72
CA TYR A 481 25.02 1.60 5.35
C TYR A 481 25.38 2.97 5.93
N LEU A 482 26.02 3.03 7.10
CA LEU A 482 26.58 4.27 7.63
C LEU A 482 27.60 4.88 6.65
N ASP A 483 28.52 4.06 6.15
CA ASP A 483 29.52 4.47 5.17
C ASP A 483 28.85 4.92 3.85
N LYS A 484 27.90 4.15 3.32
CA LYS A 484 27.16 4.51 2.11
C LYS A 484 26.30 5.79 2.26
N ILE A 485 25.82 6.10 3.46
CA ILE A 485 25.07 7.33 3.71
C ILE A 485 26.01 8.52 3.82
N LEU A 486 27.13 8.40 4.50
CA LEU A 486 28.11 9.47 4.67
C LEU A 486 28.91 9.73 3.37
N TYR A 487 29.24 8.68 2.66
CA TYR A 487 30.05 8.72 1.42
C TYR A 487 29.33 7.99 0.26
N PRO A 488 28.22 8.57 -0.24
CA PRO A 488 27.50 7.97 -1.36
C PRO A 488 28.38 7.93 -2.62
N ASP A 489 28.13 6.95 -3.49
CA ASP A 489 28.88 6.78 -4.76
C ASP A 489 28.93 8.12 -5.53
N HIS A 490 30.15 8.53 -5.88
CA HIS A 490 30.42 9.77 -6.64
C HIS A 490 29.78 9.80 -8.02
N LYS A 491 29.40 8.64 -8.58
CA LYS A 491 28.66 8.53 -9.85
C LYS A 491 27.21 8.97 -9.72
N LEU A 492 26.66 9.02 -8.50
CA LEU A 492 25.32 9.53 -8.27
C LEU A 492 25.27 11.06 -8.48
N MET A 493 24.11 11.53 -8.95
CA MET A 493 23.90 12.98 -9.09
C MET A 493 24.12 13.69 -7.75
N PRO A 494 24.70 14.92 -7.76
CA PRO A 494 24.95 15.68 -6.53
C PRO A 494 23.71 15.86 -5.65
N GLN A 495 22.55 16.00 -6.27
CA GLN A 495 21.28 16.10 -5.56
C GLN A 495 20.94 14.81 -4.80
N HIS A 496 21.12 13.64 -5.42
CA HIS A 496 20.86 12.34 -4.79
C HIS A 496 21.82 12.10 -3.63
N ARG A 497 23.11 12.42 -3.80
CA ARG A 497 24.10 12.31 -2.71
C ARG A 497 23.68 13.16 -1.49
N ARG A 498 23.23 14.40 -1.71
CA ARG A 498 22.73 15.26 -0.63
C ARG A 498 21.48 14.67 0.02
N TRP A 499 20.54 14.12 -0.76
CA TRP A 499 19.34 13.51 -0.20
C TRP A 499 19.65 12.31 0.69
N ILE A 500 20.55 11.43 0.26
CA ILE A 500 21.01 10.29 1.05
C ILE A 500 21.57 10.78 2.39
N GLY A 501 22.49 11.74 2.37
CA GLY A 501 23.12 12.25 3.57
C GLY A 501 22.14 12.85 4.60
N TYR A 502 21.12 13.58 4.13
CA TYR A 502 20.09 14.16 5.00
C TYR A 502 19.23 13.12 5.74
N THR A 503 19.34 11.85 5.38
CA THR A 503 18.58 10.77 6.02
C THR A 503 19.30 10.16 7.22
N LEU A 504 20.58 10.49 7.46
CA LEU A 504 21.40 9.88 8.50
C LEU A 504 20.70 9.90 9.88
N LYS A 505 20.19 11.06 10.30
CA LYS A 505 19.55 11.20 11.60
C LYS A 505 18.35 10.26 11.80
N PHE A 506 17.54 10.06 10.77
CA PHE A 506 16.38 9.18 10.87
C PHE A 506 16.79 7.71 11.00
N ALA A 507 17.83 7.29 10.25
CA ALA A 507 18.39 5.96 10.37
C ALA A 507 18.99 5.70 11.75
N VAL A 508 19.76 6.67 12.29
CA VAL A 508 20.39 6.54 13.61
C VAL A 508 19.35 6.50 14.74
N ILE A 509 18.36 7.41 14.72
CA ILE A 509 17.32 7.46 15.76
C ILE A 509 16.55 6.14 15.78
N SER A 510 16.09 5.69 14.64
CA SER A 510 15.34 4.44 14.53
C SER A 510 16.19 3.22 14.95
N LEU A 511 17.45 3.17 14.52
CA LEU A 511 18.39 2.12 14.93
C LEU A 511 18.49 2.05 16.48
N LEU A 512 18.67 3.18 17.16
CA LEU A 512 18.81 3.24 18.61
C LEU A 512 17.53 2.80 19.33
N GLN A 513 16.37 3.15 18.79
CA GLN A 513 15.06 2.70 19.33
C GLN A 513 14.90 1.17 19.31
N HIS A 514 15.55 0.49 18.35
CA HIS A 514 15.43 -0.96 18.17
C HIS A 514 16.65 -1.75 18.67
N THR A 515 17.59 -1.11 19.38
CA THR A 515 18.80 -1.75 19.89
C THR A 515 18.86 -1.83 21.41
N ALA A 516 17.74 -1.74 22.10
CA ALA A 516 17.65 -1.66 23.56
C ALA A 516 18.70 -2.48 24.32
N GLY A 517 19.52 -1.81 25.14
CA GLY A 517 20.62 -2.40 25.89
C GLY A 517 21.89 -2.70 25.08
N ARG A 518 21.93 -2.37 23.78
CA ARG A 518 23.10 -2.59 22.89
C ARG A 518 23.53 -1.33 22.14
N GLU A 519 22.99 -0.18 22.52
CA GLU A 519 23.14 1.10 21.81
C GLU A 519 24.60 1.48 21.62
N GLU A 520 25.45 1.28 22.64
CA GLU A 520 26.86 1.65 22.62
C GLU A 520 27.63 0.93 21.49
N ARG A 521 27.27 -0.32 21.20
CA ARG A 521 27.87 -1.11 20.12
C ARG A 521 27.63 -0.47 18.74
N PHE A 522 26.46 0.12 18.53
CA PHE A 522 26.09 0.76 17.27
C PHE A 522 26.51 2.24 17.22
N LEU A 523 26.61 2.90 18.35
CA LEU A 523 27.15 4.24 18.45
C LEU A 523 28.65 4.30 18.18
N ALA A 524 29.40 3.28 18.54
CA ALA A 524 30.86 3.26 18.40
C ALA A 524 31.35 3.56 16.97
N PRO A 525 30.79 2.96 15.87
CA PRO A 525 31.16 3.32 14.51
C PRO A 525 30.83 4.77 14.15
N LEU A 526 29.66 5.27 14.57
CA LEU A 526 29.25 6.67 14.34
C LEU A 526 30.19 7.62 15.07
N PHE A 527 30.48 7.37 16.35
CA PHE A 527 31.34 8.21 17.17
C PHE A 527 32.81 8.19 16.75
N ALA A 528 33.23 7.25 15.94
CA ALA A 528 34.55 7.25 15.33
C ALA A 528 34.76 8.47 14.39
N TYR A 529 33.70 8.92 13.71
CA TYR A 529 33.75 10.10 12.83
C TYR A 529 33.84 11.41 13.64
N TYR A 530 33.22 11.51 14.81
CA TYR A 530 33.27 12.72 15.65
C TYR A 530 34.66 12.99 16.24
N ARG A 531 35.59 12.01 16.20
CA ARG A 531 36.94 12.17 16.76
C ARG A 531 37.89 13.00 15.91
N ARG A 532 37.58 13.17 14.60
CA ARG A 532 38.49 13.81 13.65
C ARG A 532 37.74 14.80 12.74
N PRO A 533 37.16 15.88 13.33
CA PRO A 533 36.35 16.83 12.59
C PRO A 533 37.11 17.54 11.47
N GLU A 534 38.44 17.74 11.65
CA GLU A 534 39.31 18.41 10.68
C GLU A 534 39.46 17.67 9.34
N LYS A 535 39.19 16.35 9.31
CA LYS A 535 39.32 15.52 8.12
C LYS A 535 38.05 15.38 7.32
N LEU A 536 36.94 15.94 7.81
CA LEU A 536 35.63 15.80 7.19
C LEU A 536 35.40 16.88 6.15
N GLU A 537 34.79 16.52 5.02
CA GLU A 537 34.20 17.46 4.09
C GLU A 537 32.99 18.14 4.73
N ASP A 538 32.65 19.39 4.32
CA ASP A 538 31.56 20.15 4.90
C ASP A 538 30.20 19.45 4.79
N ALA A 539 29.95 18.73 3.68
CA ALA A 539 28.71 17.97 3.53
C ALA A 539 28.58 16.84 4.56
N VAL A 540 29.66 16.13 4.87
CA VAL A 540 29.69 15.06 5.89
C VAL A 540 29.63 15.66 7.30
N ALA A 541 30.38 16.73 7.53
CA ALA A 541 30.38 17.47 8.80
C ALA A 541 28.95 17.96 9.16
N PHE A 542 28.25 18.54 8.20
CA PHE A 542 26.86 18.96 8.34
C PHE A 542 25.94 17.79 8.73
N GLN A 543 26.02 16.68 8.03
CA GLN A 543 25.18 15.50 8.29
C GLN A 543 25.41 14.93 9.70
N LEU A 544 26.64 14.89 10.13
CA LEU A 544 27.02 14.41 11.46
C LEU A 544 26.56 15.37 12.56
N LEU A 545 26.63 16.70 12.34
CA LEU A 545 26.09 17.71 13.28
C LEU A 545 24.56 17.59 13.40
N ASP A 546 23.86 17.50 12.26
CA ASP A 546 22.39 17.35 12.23
C ASP A 546 21.95 16.04 12.92
N ALA A 547 22.68 14.95 12.69
CA ALA A 547 22.42 13.69 13.38
C ALA A 547 22.71 13.79 14.87
N ALA A 548 23.85 14.39 15.26
CA ALA A 548 24.23 14.57 16.67
C ALA A 548 23.18 15.40 17.43
N ALA A 549 22.68 16.50 16.86
CA ALA A 549 21.67 17.34 17.50
C ALA A 549 20.33 16.64 17.72
N ALA A 550 20.04 15.57 16.96
CA ALA A 550 18.80 14.83 17.00
C ALA A 550 18.85 13.52 17.83
N LEU A 551 20.02 13.18 18.40
CA LEU A 551 20.15 11.96 19.22
C LEU A 551 19.26 12.01 20.48
N PRO A 552 18.74 10.87 20.96
CA PRO A 552 18.02 10.79 22.23
C PRO A 552 18.88 11.24 23.41
N ASP A 553 18.25 11.81 24.45
CA ASP A 553 18.96 12.33 25.63
C ASP A 553 19.82 11.27 26.34
N THR A 554 19.40 10.03 26.29
CA THR A 554 20.13 8.88 26.86
C THR A 554 21.52 8.65 26.27
N VAL A 555 21.77 9.18 25.07
CA VAL A 555 23.08 9.05 24.39
C VAL A 555 24.10 10.06 24.93
N TYR A 556 23.64 11.18 25.49
CA TYR A 556 24.52 12.26 25.94
C TYR A 556 25.17 11.97 27.31
N THR A 557 25.94 10.88 27.39
CA THR A 557 26.77 10.58 28.53
C THR A 557 27.90 11.63 28.65
N HIS A 558 28.51 11.77 29.82
CA HIS A 558 29.63 12.71 30.03
C HIS A 558 30.75 12.57 28.96
N ARG A 559 31.06 11.33 28.56
CA ARG A 559 32.06 11.05 27.53
C ARG A 559 31.61 11.50 26.15
N HIS A 560 30.38 11.25 25.78
CA HIS A 560 29.84 11.62 24.48
C HIS A 560 29.66 13.13 24.36
N THR A 561 29.15 13.79 25.40
CA THR A 561 28.97 15.23 25.39
C THR A 561 30.29 15.99 25.26
N ALA A 562 31.35 15.56 25.95
CA ALA A 562 32.68 16.16 25.79
C ALA A 562 33.22 16.06 24.38
N LEU A 563 33.02 14.88 23.72
CA LEU A 563 33.41 14.66 22.32
C LEU A 563 32.58 15.52 21.34
N LEU A 564 31.25 15.56 21.54
CA LEU A 564 30.35 16.32 20.67
C LEU A 564 30.56 17.83 20.83
N LEU A 565 30.87 18.30 22.04
CA LEU A 565 31.22 19.70 22.28
C LEU A 565 32.48 20.10 21.48
N ARG A 566 33.55 19.33 21.61
CA ARG A 566 34.78 19.55 20.81
C ARG A 566 34.51 19.51 19.32
N PHE A 567 33.70 18.56 18.88
CA PHE A 567 33.30 18.43 17.48
C PHE A 567 32.58 19.68 16.97
N ALA A 568 31.56 20.14 17.68
CA ALA A 568 30.79 21.33 17.34
C ALA A 568 31.68 22.62 17.42
N GLU A 569 32.53 22.75 18.41
CA GLU A 569 33.48 23.86 18.54
C GLU A 569 34.45 23.92 17.34
N THR A 570 35.03 22.82 16.94
CA THR A 570 35.93 22.77 15.77
C THR A 570 35.22 23.14 14.49
N LEU A 571 33.98 22.63 14.28
CA LEU A 571 33.23 22.89 13.06
C LEU A 571 32.55 24.27 13.03
N SER A 572 32.35 24.90 14.14
CA SER A 572 31.83 26.29 14.22
C SER A 572 32.78 27.33 13.58
N ALA A 573 34.07 26.99 13.41
CA ALA A 573 35.06 27.81 12.74
C ALA A 573 35.11 27.63 11.22
N ARG A 574 34.29 26.75 10.62
CA ARG A 574 34.21 26.52 9.19
C ARG A 574 33.53 27.72 8.46
N GLU A 575 33.86 27.93 7.18
CA GLU A 575 33.27 29.01 6.39
C GLU A 575 31.83 28.67 5.93
N ASP A 576 31.47 27.39 5.78
CA ASP A 576 30.16 26.96 5.33
C ASP A 576 29.08 27.31 6.35
N VAL A 577 28.09 28.11 5.92
CA VAL A 577 26.99 28.60 6.76
C VAL A 577 26.09 27.47 7.29
N GLN A 578 25.90 26.39 6.50
CA GLN A 578 25.09 25.25 6.94
C GLN A 578 25.78 24.51 8.09
N VAL A 579 27.09 24.30 7.96
CA VAL A 579 27.90 23.66 9.00
C VAL A 579 27.86 24.50 10.28
N ARG A 580 28.07 25.82 10.16
CA ARG A 580 27.99 26.73 11.32
C ARG A 580 26.61 26.74 11.98
N THR A 581 25.53 26.81 11.17
CA THR A 581 24.15 26.76 11.69
C THR A 581 23.87 25.45 12.45
N ALA A 582 24.27 24.33 11.88
CA ALA A 582 24.13 23.01 12.52
C ALA A 582 24.99 22.89 13.80
N ALA A 583 26.18 23.51 13.82
CA ALA A 583 27.01 23.57 15.02
C ALA A 583 26.34 24.36 16.14
N VAL A 584 25.73 25.51 15.85
CA VAL A 584 24.95 26.29 16.84
C VAL A 584 23.79 25.46 17.40
N LEU A 585 23.05 24.76 16.57
CA LEU A 585 21.94 23.90 17.02
C LEU A 585 22.41 22.76 17.92
N LEU A 586 23.55 22.16 17.63
CA LEU A 586 24.16 21.16 18.52
C LEU A 586 24.65 21.78 19.83
N LEU A 587 25.29 22.96 19.80
CA LEU A 587 25.73 23.68 21.00
C LEU A 587 24.55 24.09 21.86
N ASP A 588 23.45 24.55 21.27
CA ASP A 588 22.18 24.84 21.98
C ASP A 588 21.64 23.56 22.67
N ARG A 589 21.64 22.44 21.98
CA ARG A 589 21.23 21.17 22.58
C ARG A 589 22.12 20.76 23.75
N LEU A 590 23.43 20.88 23.59
CA LEU A 590 24.39 20.58 24.64
C LEU A 590 24.26 21.54 25.82
N HIS A 591 24.01 22.83 25.59
CA HIS A 591 23.76 23.82 26.62
C HIS A 591 22.54 23.47 27.48
N ARG A 592 21.43 23.11 26.83
CA ARG A 592 20.20 22.66 27.52
C ARG A 592 20.39 21.38 28.34
N LEU A 593 21.19 20.44 27.84
CA LEU A 593 21.47 19.17 28.53
C LEU A 593 22.49 19.33 29.67
N MET A 594 23.35 20.35 29.60
CA MET A 594 24.40 20.61 30.59
C MET A 594 24.39 22.10 31.05
N PRO A 595 23.34 22.57 31.70
CA PRO A 595 23.20 23.99 32.05
C PRO A 595 24.31 24.50 32.97
N GLN A 596 24.99 23.63 33.71
CA GLN A 596 26.11 23.97 34.61
C GLN A 596 27.46 24.05 33.85
N SER A 597 27.51 23.62 32.57
CA SER A 597 28.73 23.66 31.77
C SER A 597 28.87 24.98 31.01
N SER A 598 29.95 25.72 31.25
CA SER A 598 30.28 26.91 30.44
C SER A 598 30.87 26.61 29.06
N GLY A 599 31.08 25.33 28.73
CA GLY A 599 31.69 24.93 27.47
C GLY A 599 30.91 25.36 26.23
N PRO A 600 29.63 25.01 26.11
CA PRO A 600 28.80 25.41 24.97
C PRO A 600 28.69 26.93 24.82
N VAL A 601 28.54 27.66 25.92
CA VAL A 601 28.45 29.13 25.94
C VAL A 601 29.72 29.74 25.39
N ARG A 602 30.90 29.31 25.91
CA ARG A 602 32.20 29.79 25.43
C ARG A 602 32.45 29.48 23.95
N ALA A 603 31.99 28.33 23.45
CA ALA A 603 32.09 28.01 22.05
C ALA A 603 31.24 28.94 21.18
N LEU A 604 30.02 29.25 21.61
CA LEU A 604 29.13 30.21 20.95
C LEU A 604 29.67 31.64 20.98
N GLU A 605 30.23 32.11 22.10
CA GLU A 605 30.83 33.46 22.23
C GLU A 605 32.00 33.67 21.26
N ARG A 606 32.81 32.65 21.00
CA ARG A 606 33.97 32.69 20.10
C ARG A 606 33.58 32.55 18.62
N MET A 607 32.37 32.19 18.35
CA MET A 607 31.93 31.89 17.00
C MET A 607 31.81 33.17 16.15
N ASP A 608 32.42 33.12 14.96
CA ASP A 608 32.22 34.17 13.95
C ASP A 608 30.86 34.04 13.28
N CYS A 609 30.04 35.06 13.41
CA CYS A 609 28.71 35.14 12.78
C CYS A 609 28.66 36.20 11.66
N THR A 610 29.80 36.67 11.20
CA THR A 610 29.89 37.68 10.14
C THR A 610 29.23 37.15 8.85
N GLY A 611 28.42 37.96 8.20
CA GLY A 611 27.79 37.69 6.94
C GLY A 611 26.51 36.81 6.98
N SER A 612 25.95 36.51 8.20
CA SER A 612 24.68 35.83 8.34
C SER A 612 23.86 36.35 9.52
N THR A 613 22.81 37.10 9.24
CA THR A 613 21.87 37.63 10.22
C THR A 613 21.22 36.49 11.00
N THR A 614 20.77 35.42 10.34
CA THR A 614 20.22 34.24 11.00
C THR A 614 21.18 33.64 12.02
N LEU A 615 22.45 33.47 11.65
CA LEU A 615 23.44 32.84 12.51
C LEU A 615 23.73 33.71 13.75
N ARG A 616 23.84 35.03 13.56
CA ARG A 616 24.00 35.97 14.65
C ARG A 616 22.83 35.95 15.64
N LEU A 617 21.61 36.05 15.12
CA LEU A 617 20.39 36.04 15.95
C LEU A 617 20.19 34.71 16.66
N LEU A 618 20.43 33.58 15.97
CA LEU A 618 20.32 32.24 16.56
C LEU A 618 21.33 32.05 17.71
N ARG A 619 22.56 32.54 17.55
CA ARG A 619 23.57 32.55 18.60
C ARG A 619 23.13 33.40 19.80
N GLU A 620 22.63 34.60 19.55
CA GLU A 620 22.13 35.52 20.57
C GLU A 620 20.96 34.91 21.34
N ASP A 621 20.00 34.31 20.66
CA ASP A 621 18.86 33.57 21.24
C ASP A 621 19.32 32.48 22.22
N VAL A 622 20.30 31.68 21.83
CA VAL A 622 20.86 30.63 22.70
C VAL A 622 21.60 31.20 23.88
N LEU A 623 22.38 32.27 23.72
CA LEU A 623 23.15 32.92 24.81
C LEU A 623 22.24 33.62 25.82
N GLN A 624 21.08 34.12 25.37
CA GLN A 624 20.12 34.82 26.23
C GLN A 624 19.13 33.88 26.92
N SER A 625 19.27 32.58 26.78
CA SER A 625 18.38 31.47 27.15
C SER A 625 17.23 31.86 28.10
N GLY A 626 16.00 31.91 27.55
CA GLY A 626 14.76 32.20 28.29
C GLY A 626 14.33 33.66 28.39
N ALA A 627 15.12 34.61 27.89
CA ALA A 627 14.68 35.99 27.73
C ALA A 627 13.82 36.14 26.48
N PRO A 628 12.82 37.06 26.46
CA PRO A 628 12.06 37.35 25.27
C PRO A 628 12.96 37.80 24.12
N ILE A 629 12.90 37.11 22.98
CA ILE A 629 13.68 37.53 21.83
C ILE A 629 13.09 38.80 21.21
N THR A 630 13.96 39.77 20.92
CA THR A 630 13.58 41.00 20.22
C THR A 630 14.26 41.03 18.85
N LEU A 631 13.46 41.04 17.78
CA LEU A 631 13.97 41.14 16.41
C LEU A 631 13.72 42.56 15.88
N PRO A 632 14.75 43.26 15.38
CA PRO A 632 14.56 44.49 14.65
C PRO A 632 13.73 44.25 13.34
N ASP A 633 12.96 45.25 12.92
CA ASP A 633 12.07 45.12 11.74
C ASP A 633 12.81 44.79 10.45
N ASP A 634 14.02 45.33 10.30
CA ASP A 634 14.90 45.01 9.16
C ASP A 634 15.35 43.55 9.18
N ALA A 635 15.66 42.99 10.35
CA ALA A 635 16.02 41.60 10.51
C ALA A 635 14.81 40.67 10.24
N VAL A 636 13.60 41.03 10.67
CA VAL A 636 12.39 40.27 10.33
C VAL A 636 12.16 40.23 8.82
N SER A 637 12.32 41.38 8.17
CA SER A 637 12.19 41.50 6.71
C SER A 637 13.24 40.64 5.95
N GLU A 638 14.49 40.67 6.43
CA GLU A 638 15.58 39.87 5.86
C GLU A 638 15.31 38.39 6.04
N ILE A 639 14.84 37.92 7.19
CA ILE A 639 14.47 36.53 7.46
C ILE A 639 13.33 36.09 6.54
N PHE A 640 12.31 36.92 6.32
CA PHE A 640 11.22 36.60 5.38
C PHE A 640 11.74 36.40 3.97
N LEU A 641 12.59 37.30 3.49
CA LEU A 641 13.19 37.22 2.16
C LEU A 641 14.08 35.98 2.04
N ASP A 642 14.90 35.67 3.03
CA ASP A 642 15.77 34.51 3.02
C ASP A 642 15.00 33.20 3.01
N ASN A 643 13.88 33.11 3.73
CA ASN A 643 13.03 31.95 3.70
C ASN A 643 12.43 31.67 2.32
N LEU A 644 12.19 32.68 1.52
CA LEU A 644 11.63 32.55 0.15
C LEU A 644 12.71 32.25 -0.91
N LYS A 645 13.98 32.63 -0.68
CA LYS A 645 15.06 32.33 -1.62
C LYS A 645 15.31 30.82 -1.72
N THR A 646 15.39 30.30 -2.95
CA THR A 646 15.72 28.89 -3.21
C THR A 646 17.16 28.55 -2.84
N ALA A 647 18.07 29.52 -2.89
CA ALA A 647 19.48 29.37 -2.52
C ALA A 647 19.69 29.21 -1.02
N THR A 648 18.77 29.71 -0.16
CA THR A 648 18.91 29.60 1.30
C THR A 648 18.80 28.15 1.75
N PRO A 649 19.79 27.64 2.50
CA PRO A 649 19.78 26.27 3.00
C PRO A 649 18.54 25.99 3.88
N TRP A 650 18.01 24.77 3.79
CA TRP A 650 16.83 24.37 4.57
C TRP A 650 17.04 24.48 6.07
N ILE A 651 18.25 24.22 6.58
CA ILE A 651 18.59 24.32 8.00
C ILE A 651 18.52 25.78 8.47
N THR A 652 18.96 26.71 7.62
CA THR A 652 18.83 28.16 7.90
C THR A 652 17.37 28.58 7.92
N LYS A 653 16.55 28.07 7.00
CA LYS A 653 15.10 28.31 7.02
C LYS A 653 14.44 27.77 8.29
N GLN A 654 14.85 26.60 8.78
CA GLN A 654 14.35 26.08 10.05
C GLN A 654 14.75 26.96 11.24
N ALA A 655 16.00 27.44 11.28
CA ALA A 655 16.44 28.38 12.29
C ALA A 655 15.63 29.68 12.23
N ASN A 656 15.38 30.20 11.05
CA ASN A 656 14.54 31.37 10.81
C ASN A 656 13.10 31.18 11.31
N ILE A 657 12.50 30.02 11.03
CA ILE A 657 11.14 29.68 11.51
C ILE A 657 11.12 29.66 13.04
N ARG A 658 12.13 29.07 13.68
CA ARG A 658 12.26 29.07 15.14
C ARG A 658 12.33 30.49 15.67
N LEU A 659 13.25 31.32 15.18
CA LEU A 659 13.42 32.75 15.63
C LEU A 659 12.12 33.54 15.49
N LEU A 660 11.42 33.43 14.37
CA LEU A 660 10.12 34.07 14.13
C LEU A 660 9.05 33.59 15.11
N THR A 661 9.03 32.31 15.43
CA THR A 661 8.06 31.70 16.35
C THR A 661 8.31 32.20 17.77
N ASP A 662 9.57 32.18 18.22
CA ASP A 662 9.96 32.67 19.56
C ASP A 662 9.73 34.17 19.69
N PHE A 663 10.01 34.97 18.65
CA PHE A 663 9.68 36.38 18.59
C PHE A 663 8.17 36.65 18.70
N ALA A 664 7.35 35.93 17.96
CA ALA A 664 5.89 36.02 18.02
C ALA A 664 5.34 35.63 19.41
N ARG A 665 6.02 34.74 20.13
CA ARG A 665 5.68 34.34 21.49
C ARG A 665 5.99 35.43 22.53
N SER A 666 6.98 36.25 22.30
CA SER A 666 7.37 37.33 23.23
C SER A 666 6.33 38.47 23.34
N GLY A 667 5.31 38.46 22.49
CA GLY A 667 4.24 39.48 22.51
C GLY A 667 4.57 40.79 21.80
N SER A 668 5.77 40.91 21.25
CA SER A 668 6.28 42.14 20.60
C SER A 668 5.98 42.26 19.12
N SER A 669 5.31 41.28 18.52
CA SER A 669 5.18 41.15 17.06
C SER A 669 3.73 40.97 16.59
N PRO A 670 3.37 41.39 15.38
CA PRO A 670 2.13 41.03 14.73
C PRO A 670 2.16 39.54 14.41
N ALA A 671 1.65 38.71 15.35
CA ALA A 671 1.55 37.24 15.18
C ALA A 671 0.88 36.84 13.88
N LEU A 672 -0.08 37.62 13.39
CA LEU A 672 -0.74 37.42 12.07
C LEU A 672 0.24 37.44 10.90
N HIS A 673 1.17 38.40 10.87
CA HIS A 673 2.14 38.57 9.79
C HIS A 673 3.08 37.36 9.69
N ILE A 674 3.56 36.90 10.85
CA ILE A 674 4.41 35.70 10.92
C ILE A 674 3.61 34.45 10.53
N ALA A 675 2.37 34.30 11.04
CA ALA A 675 1.52 33.17 10.70
C ALA A 675 1.22 33.10 9.18
N THR A 676 0.94 34.25 8.55
CA THR A 676 0.75 34.34 7.09
C THR A 676 2.00 33.92 6.33
N HIS A 677 3.18 34.37 6.79
CA HIS A 677 4.45 33.96 6.18
C HIS A 677 4.68 32.44 6.31
N LEU A 678 4.41 31.86 7.48
CA LEU A 678 4.55 30.42 7.71
C LEU A 678 3.56 29.60 6.84
N SER A 679 2.31 30.06 6.69
CA SER A 679 1.34 29.47 5.77
C SER A 679 1.85 29.47 4.34
N ASN A 680 2.41 30.60 3.88
CA ASN A 680 3.03 30.70 2.56
C ASN A 680 4.20 29.71 2.39
N LEU A 681 5.04 29.52 3.41
CA LEU A 681 6.13 28.55 3.36
C LEU A 681 5.63 27.11 3.22
N ILE A 682 4.49 26.75 3.82
CA ILE A 682 3.88 25.44 3.62
C ILE A 682 3.46 25.25 2.15
N LYS A 683 2.94 26.31 1.53
CA LYS A 683 2.45 26.27 0.12
C LYS A 683 3.60 26.24 -0.90
N VAL A 684 4.68 27.00 -0.68
CA VAL A 684 5.70 27.23 -1.71
C VAL A 684 7.02 26.48 -1.50
N SER A 685 7.32 25.99 -0.28
CA SER A 685 8.60 25.32 -0.04
C SER A 685 8.63 23.94 -0.69
N ASP A 686 9.69 23.65 -1.43
CA ASP A 686 9.99 22.32 -1.99
C ASP A 686 10.49 21.32 -0.94
N ARG A 687 10.82 21.80 0.29
CA ARG A 687 11.40 21.00 1.37
C ARG A 687 10.36 20.60 2.40
N VAL A 688 10.13 19.30 2.52
CA VAL A 688 9.20 18.72 3.51
C VAL A 688 9.56 19.15 4.93
N THR A 689 10.86 19.17 5.28
CA THR A 689 11.34 19.62 6.61
C THR A 689 10.95 21.05 6.92
N VAL A 690 11.06 21.96 5.96
CA VAL A 690 10.65 23.36 6.11
C VAL A 690 9.13 23.47 6.25
N ARG A 691 8.36 22.78 5.41
CA ARG A 691 6.89 22.74 5.52
C ARG A 691 6.43 22.21 6.87
N HIS A 692 7.08 21.15 7.34
CA HIS A 692 6.76 20.57 8.66
C HIS A 692 7.07 21.53 9.80
N SER A 693 8.25 22.15 9.79
CA SER A 693 8.62 23.15 10.80
C SER A 693 7.66 24.35 10.78
N ALA A 694 7.28 24.85 9.61
CA ALA A 694 6.32 25.93 9.46
C ALA A 694 4.93 25.54 9.98
N GLY A 695 4.48 24.31 9.70
CA GLY A 695 3.22 23.77 10.22
C GLY A 695 3.19 23.64 11.74
N SER A 696 4.26 23.12 12.34
CA SER A 696 4.39 23.04 13.80
C SER A 696 4.39 24.43 14.44
N ALA A 697 5.10 25.37 13.84
CA ALA A 697 5.13 26.76 14.32
C ALA A 697 3.75 27.44 14.22
N LEU A 698 2.99 27.19 13.15
CA LEU A 698 1.61 27.68 13.03
C LEU A 698 0.69 27.13 14.12
N LEU A 699 0.80 25.84 14.45
CA LEU A 699 0.03 25.23 15.53
C LEU A 699 0.36 25.89 16.88
N GLU A 700 1.63 26.24 17.12
CA GLU A 700 2.05 26.94 18.32
C GLU A 700 1.53 28.40 18.41
N LEU A 701 1.40 29.07 17.27
CA LEU A 701 0.89 30.45 17.19
C LEU A 701 -0.64 30.52 17.15
N ALA A 702 -1.33 29.45 16.75
CA ALA A 702 -2.78 29.43 16.59
C ALA A 702 -3.58 29.92 17.83
N PRO A 703 -3.19 29.64 19.09
CA PRO A 703 -3.89 30.18 20.26
C PRO A 703 -3.77 31.70 20.42
N ARG A 704 -2.81 32.33 19.75
CA ARG A 704 -2.56 33.79 19.82
C ARG A 704 -3.30 34.57 18.74
N LEU A 705 -3.91 33.89 17.79
CA LEU A 705 -4.71 34.47 16.70
C LEU A 705 -6.18 34.45 17.05
N THR A 706 -6.90 35.53 16.69
CA THR A 706 -8.37 35.54 16.75
C THR A 706 -8.98 34.54 15.76
N ALA A 707 -10.28 34.25 15.89
CA ALA A 707 -10.95 33.36 14.96
C ALA A 707 -10.86 33.88 13.50
N ASP A 708 -11.06 35.19 13.31
CA ASP A 708 -10.99 35.83 11.98
C ASP A 708 -9.57 35.77 11.41
N GLN A 709 -8.54 36.00 12.22
CA GLN A 709 -7.14 35.90 11.82
C GLN A 709 -6.76 34.43 11.45
N ARG A 710 -7.28 33.46 12.18
CA ARG A 710 -7.07 32.02 11.81
C ARG A 710 -7.69 31.69 10.47
N ASN A 711 -8.89 32.19 10.19
CA ASN A 711 -9.54 32.01 8.90
C ASN A 711 -8.79 32.70 7.75
N GLU A 712 -8.18 33.85 8.00
CA GLU A 712 -7.35 34.58 7.01
C GLU A 712 -6.07 33.80 6.65
N VAL A 713 -5.47 33.13 7.62
CA VAL A 713 -4.21 32.36 7.45
C VAL A 713 -4.44 31.00 6.81
N ALA A 714 -5.59 30.36 7.01
CA ALA A 714 -5.94 29.04 6.49
C ALA A 714 -6.15 29.05 4.95
#